data_8169d3c638af18af10b9836b54f70e36
#
_entry.id   8169d3c638af18af10b9836b54f70e36
#
_cell.length_a   1.000
_cell.length_b   1.000
_cell.length_c   1.000
_cell.angle_alpha   90.00
_cell.angle_beta   90.00
_cell.angle_gamma   90.00
#
_symmetry.space_group_name_H-M   'P 1'
#
loop_
_entity.id
_entity.type
_entity.pdbx_description
1 polymer ?
#
loop_
_entity_poly.entity_id
_entity_poly.type
_entity_poly.pdbx_seq_one_letter_code
_entity_poly.pdbx_strand_id
1 'polypeptide(L)'
;MKVSRPSIATVLVLGFSVPLSSAASVPPDATPIVPRATLFGNPERAAVTISPDGTRIAYLAPRDGVLNVWVAPVGDLAAAKPITADTHRGIRMYEWLPSGTHVLYMKDSGGDENYRVYSVDVASGKELDLTPFEGATASIEHMSRDYPDSVAISVNNRDPKHFDVHLLNAITGDRTVVFENPRFSSVVVDDAMKVRLVAEPRPDGSTEWLRVVDGANGAKAFEPFASVPYEDALTTAFQGIDRAGKRVFAIDSRGRDTSALMATDLATGASEVIHAGARADIAGAMVNPIDSTVEAVVVNYLRPERTVLSQTVAKDLAYLETLERGVVSVASRSFDDTKWIASIRRDDGPVSHYLHDRAAGKATRLFTSDAKLEALAREGGSLSPMHGVEIATRDGLVLPSYLTLPSWSDSDGDGRPESALPMVLLVHGGPWARDAWGFNPYHQWLANRGYAVLSVNFRGSTGFGKAFVNKGDGQWADSMHDDLVDSVEWAVANGVAQRDKVAIMGGSYGGYAALAGVTFTPDLFAASVAIVAPSNLITLLESVPAYWAPMTEMFAKRVADKRTPEGRRRLRDMSPLTHVDEIKKPLLVGQGANDPRVKRQESDQIVRAMDAKNLPVTYVLFPDEGHGFAKPENNIAFNAVVEAFLAKHIGGRAEPLTDELGKSSAMIVRKGELDLPVEETPWSKVEALDAPVEIPAVSYESLTEGQRALVDQALAQLSEVPAEALPQVLAQLEAGAKMAPEEQRPALHHLIGRVRERMAGK
;
A
#
# COMPACT_ATOMS: atom_id res chain seq x y z
N MET A 1 26.88 -75.40 -17.06
CA MET A 1 26.70 -75.01 -15.62
C MET A 1 25.47 -74.12 -15.50
N LYS A 2 24.45 -74.64 -14.82
CA LYS A 2 23.16 -73.95 -14.63
C LYS A 2 23.28 -72.87 -13.57
N VAL A 3 22.91 -71.66 -13.87
CA VAL A 3 22.76 -70.58 -12.90
C VAL A 3 21.29 -70.46 -12.54
N SER A 4 20.97 -70.71 -11.28
CA SER A 4 19.63 -70.64 -10.71
C SER A 4 19.20 -69.18 -10.47
N ARG A 5 17.96 -68.81 -10.85
CA ARG A 5 17.28 -67.58 -10.56
C ARG A 5 16.63 -67.68 -9.15
N PRO A 6 16.68 -66.61 -8.34
CA PRO A 6 15.88 -66.56 -7.10
C PRO A 6 14.47 -66.05 -7.39
N SER A 7 13.46 -66.68 -6.73
CA SER A 7 12.07 -66.38 -6.76
C SER A 7 11.74 -65.01 -6.16
N ILE A 8 10.92 -64.24 -6.85
CA ILE A 8 10.34 -62.99 -6.33
C ILE A 8 9.13 -63.37 -5.47
N ALA A 9 9.19 -63.09 -4.18
CA ALA A 9 8.04 -63.16 -3.27
C ALA A 9 7.17 -61.90 -3.45
N THR A 10 5.96 -62.08 -3.95
CA THR A 10 4.95 -61.02 -4.07
C THR A 10 4.41 -60.73 -2.67
N VAL A 11 4.77 -59.56 -2.12
CA VAL A 11 4.13 -59.02 -0.90
C VAL A 11 2.86 -58.32 -1.31
N LEU A 12 1.73 -58.91 -0.93
CA LEU A 12 0.40 -58.30 -1.07
C LEU A 12 0.27 -57.19 -0.02
N VAL A 13 0.40 -55.93 -0.43
CA VAL A 13 0.08 -54.77 0.41
C VAL A 13 -1.43 -54.56 0.31
N LEU A 14 -2.19 -54.98 1.32
CA LEU A 14 -3.59 -54.58 1.53
C LEU A 14 -3.62 -53.09 1.86
N GLY A 15 -3.84 -52.27 0.83
CA GLY A 15 -4.13 -50.86 1.01
C GLY A 15 -5.52 -50.72 1.64
N PHE A 16 -5.57 -50.35 2.91
CA PHE A 16 -6.75 -49.75 3.53
C PHE A 16 -6.92 -48.36 2.93
N SER A 17 -7.73 -48.21 1.90
CA SER A 17 -8.32 -46.95 1.52
C SER A 17 -9.31 -46.53 2.61
N VAL A 18 -8.89 -45.64 3.49
CA VAL A 18 -9.85 -44.88 4.31
C VAL A 18 -10.56 -43.96 3.33
N PRO A 19 -11.89 -44.04 3.19
CA PRO A 19 -12.61 -43.07 2.40
C PRO A 19 -12.40 -41.72 3.06
N LEU A 20 -11.75 -40.80 2.37
CA LEU A 20 -11.86 -39.37 2.69
C LEU A 20 -13.36 -39.07 2.61
N SER A 21 -13.96 -38.85 3.78
CA SER A 21 -15.31 -38.33 3.87
C SER A 21 -15.27 -36.97 3.14
N SER A 22 -15.85 -36.90 1.95
CA SER A 22 -16.16 -35.65 1.31
C SER A 22 -17.04 -34.88 2.31
N ALA A 23 -16.52 -33.84 2.92
CA ALA A 23 -17.36 -32.92 3.67
C ALA A 23 -18.46 -32.45 2.69
N ALA A 24 -19.71 -32.76 2.99
CA ALA A 24 -20.82 -32.32 2.19
C ALA A 24 -20.74 -30.80 2.08
N SER A 25 -20.72 -30.25 0.87
CA SER A 25 -20.72 -28.81 0.62
C SER A 25 -21.89 -28.17 1.34
N VAL A 26 -21.61 -27.18 2.20
CA VAL A 26 -22.67 -26.43 2.88
C VAL A 26 -23.40 -25.60 1.81
N PRO A 27 -24.74 -25.70 1.68
CA PRO A 27 -25.47 -24.95 0.66
C PRO A 27 -25.24 -23.45 0.78
N PRO A 28 -25.30 -22.66 -0.31
CA PRO A 28 -25.10 -21.21 -0.31
C PRO A 28 -25.93 -20.49 0.77
N ASP A 29 -27.19 -20.84 0.91
CA ASP A 29 -28.13 -20.23 1.87
C ASP A 29 -27.82 -20.61 3.33
N ALA A 30 -27.07 -21.68 3.57
CA ALA A 30 -26.65 -22.12 4.88
C ALA A 30 -25.28 -21.58 5.30
N THR A 31 -24.49 -21.02 4.36
CA THR A 31 -23.21 -20.38 4.67
C THR A 31 -23.46 -18.97 5.20
N PRO A 32 -23.01 -18.62 6.42
CA PRO A 32 -23.20 -17.28 6.95
C PRO A 32 -22.56 -16.20 6.06
N ILE A 33 -23.23 -15.06 5.96
CA ILE A 33 -22.64 -13.86 5.38
C ILE A 33 -21.61 -13.32 6.37
N VAL A 34 -20.35 -13.22 5.93
CA VAL A 34 -19.30 -12.56 6.71
C VAL A 34 -19.57 -11.05 6.72
N PRO A 35 -19.76 -10.43 7.91
CA PRO A 35 -20.08 -9.00 7.96
C PRO A 35 -18.99 -8.13 7.32
N ARG A 36 -19.41 -7.12 6.53
CA ARG A 36 -18.49 -6.13 5.95
C ARG A 36 -17.60 -5.48 7.01
N ALA A 37 -18.17 -5.16 8.16
CA ALA A 37 -17.44 -4.57 9.29
C ALA A 37 -16.29 -5.45 9.81
N THR A 38 -16.38 -6.77 9.68
CA THR A 38 -15.31 -7.70 10.06
C THR A 38 -14.15 -7.70 9.04
N LEU A 39 -14.45 -7.50 7.75
CA LEU A 39 -13.46 -7.54 6.68
C LEU A 39 -12.82 -6.18 6.40
N PHE A 40 -13.58 -5.09 6.53
CA PHE A 40 -13.17 -3.72 6.16
C PHE A 40 -13.05 -2.77 7.34
N GLY A 41 -13.37 -3.23 8.55
CA GLY A 41 -13.12 -2.52 9.79
C GLY A 41 -11.65 -2.54 10.18
N ASN A 42 -11.29 -1.85 11.28
CA ASN A 42 -9.96 -1.97 11.84
C ASN A 42 -9.74 -3.39 12.40
N PRO A 43 -8.54 -3.97 12.23
CA PRO A 43 -8.17 -5.20 12.91
C PRO A 43 -8.19 -4.99 14.44
N GLU A 44 -8.43 -6.05 15.21
CA GLU A 44 -8.32 -5.97 16.66
C GLU A 44 -6.87 -5.71 17.10
N ARG A 45 -5.91 -6.30 16.39
CA ARG A 45 -4.47 -6.07 16.59
C ARG A 45 -3.70 -6.29 15.31
N ALA A 46 -2.73 -5.42 15.04
CA ALA A 46 -1.89 -5.50 13.85
C ALA A 46 -0.46 -5.01 14.11
N ALA A 47 0.44 -5.23 13.16
CA ALA A 47 1.81 -4.71 13.14
C ALA A 47 2.58 -4.95 14.46
N VAL A 48 2.61 -6.21 14.91
CA VAL A 48 3.22 -6.59 16.19
C VAL A 48 4.74 -6.57 16.09
N THR A 49 5.39 -5.89 17.03
CA THR A 49 6.86 -5.80 17.11
C THR A 49 7.36 -5.97 18.55
N ILE A 50 8.59 -6.42 18.71
CA ILE A 50 9.28 -6.47 20.00
C ILE A 50 10.22 -5.27 20.15
N SER A 51 10.35 -4.73 21.37
CA SER A 51 11.31 -3.68 21.66
C SER A 51 12.77 -4.15 21.46
N PRO A 52 13.71 -3.24 21.18
CA PRO A 52 15.13 -3.56 20.99
C PRO A 52 15.74 -4.39 22.14
N ASP A 53 15.35 -4.11 23.38
CA ASP A 53 15.81 -4.81 24.58
C ASP A 53 15.06 -6.14 24.87
N GLY A 54 14.05 -6.48 24.05
CA GLY A 54 13.27 -7.71 24.21
C GLY A 54 12.34 -7.75 25.41
N THR A 55 12.04 -6.60 26.05
CA THR A 55 11.24 -6.56 27.28
C THR A 55 9.78 -6.17 27.07
N ARG A 56 9.45 -5.54 25.93
CA ARG A 56 8.11 -5.04 25.61
C ARG A 56 7.67 -5.45 24.20
N ILE A 57 6.36 -5.50 24.02
CA ILE A 57 5.70 -5.75 22.73
C ILE A 57 4.88 -4.50 22.40
N ALA A 58 5.00 -3.99 21.18
CA ALA A 58 4.12 -2.98 20.64
C ALA A 58 3.23 -3.56 19.53
N TYR A 59 2.04 -2.99 19.36
CA TYR A 59 1.11 -3.33 18.30
C TYR A 59 0.12 -2.18 18.03
N LEU A 60 -0.51 -2.18 16.88
CA LEU A 60 -1.64 -1.32 16.58
C LEU A 60 -2.94 -1.96 17.04
N ALA A 61 -3.79 -1.20 17.73
CA ALA A 61 -5.14 -1.61 18.09
C ALA A 61 -6.07 -0.38 18.19
N PRO A 62 -7.39 -0.54 18.02
CA PRO A 62 -8.33 0.55 18.16
C PRO A 62 -8.36 1.11 19.58
N ARG A 63 -8.37 2.44 19.68
CA ARG A 63 -8.78 3.21 20.84
C ARG A 63 -9.93 4.10 20.39
N ASP A 64 -11.12 3.90 20.97
CA ASP A 64 -12.33 4.61 20.55
C ASP A 64 -12.61 4.51 19.04
N GLY A 65 -12.34 3.32 18.46
CA GLY A 65 -12.54 3.04 17.02
C GLY A 65 -11.39 3.45 16.09
N VAL A 66 -10.37 4.16 16.58
CA VAL A 66 -9.23 4.65 15.79
C VAL A 66 -7.96 3.90 16.16
N LEU A 67 -7.19 3.45 15.14
CA LEU A 67 -5.93 2.71 15.38
C LEU A 67 -4.88 3.57 16.07
N ASN A 68 -4.37 3.07 17.18
CA ASN A 68 -3.33 3.68 18.00
C ASN A 68 -2.24 2.67 18.35
N VAL A 69 -1.08 3.13 18.78
CA VAL A 69 0.01 2.28 19.23
C VAL A 69 -0.21 1.91 20.68
N TRP A 70 -0.18 0.61 20.95
CA TRP A 70 -0.27 0.01 22.28
C TRP A 70 1.03 -0.68 22.65
N VAL A 71 1.42 -0.64 23.93
CA VAL A 71 2.62 -1.29 24.45
C VAL A 71 2.27 -2.11 25.67
N ALA A 72 2.83 -3.33 25.75
CA ALA A 72 2.72 -4.24 26.87
C ALA A 72 4.08 -4.81 27.28
N PRO A 73 4.30 -5.19 28.55
CA PRO A 73 5.44 -6.00 28.93
C PRO A 73 5.39 -7.38 28.25
N VAL A 74 6.56 -7.93 27.90
CA VAL A 74 6.65 -9.33 27.46
C VAL A 74 6.16 -10.24 28.60
N GLY A 75 5.23 -11.15 28.27
CA GLY A 75 4.62 -12.06 29.21
C GLY A 75 3.37 -11.52 29.94
N ASP A 76 3.03 -10.24 29.78
CA ASP A 76 1.82 -9.66 30.38
C ASP A 76 1.10 -8.73 29.38
N LEU A 77 0.43 -9.33 28.41
CA LEU A 77 -0.38 -8.59 27.44
C LEU A 77 -1.62 -7.92 28.06
N ALA A 78 -2.05 -8.36 29.25
CA ALA A 78 -3.19 -7.76 29.94
C ALA A 78 -2.86 -6.36 30.50
N ALA A 79 -1.57 -6.09 30.75
CA ALA A 79 -1.09 -4.78 31.16
C ALA A 79 -0.87 -3.78 29.99
N ALA A 80 -1.32 -4.11 28.78
CA ALA A 80 -1.18 -3.24 27.60
C ALA A 80 -1.84 -1.87 27.81
N LYS A 81 -1.16 -0.83 27.36
CA LYS A 81 -1.65 0.55 27.39
C LYS A 81 -1.45 1.24 26.04
N PRO A 82 -2.40 2.08 25.61
CA PRO A 82 -2.17 2.96 24.47
C PRO A 82 -1.15 4.03 24.85
N ILE A 83 -0.16 4.24 23.99
CA ILE A 83 0.85 5.31 24.17
C ILE A 83 0.57 6.49 23.25
N THR A 84 -0.37 6.37 22.32
CA THR A 84 -0.83 7.42 21.42
C THR A 84 -2.32 7.68 21.57
N ALA A 85 -2.79 8.82 21.03
CA ALA A 85 -4.18 9.26 21.18
C ALA A 85 -4.72 9.89 19.89
N ASP A 86 -4.42 9.30 18.72
CA ASP A 86 -5.04 9.76 17.48
C ASP A 86 -6.54 9.49 17.48
N THR A 87 -7.32 10.47 17.00
CA THR A 87 -8.78 10.44 16.98
C THR A 87 -9.37 10.58 15.56
N HIS A 88 -8.52 10.60 14.51
CA HIS A 88 -8.94 10.90 13.14
C HIS A 88 -8.80 9.70 12.21
N ARG A 89 -7.63 9.53 11.59
CA ARG A 89 -7.39 8.50 10.57
C ARG A 89 -6.71 7.24 11.09
N GLY A 90 -6.15 7.32 12.31
CA GLY A 90 -5.38 6.26 12.95
C GLY A 90 -3.95 6.15 12.45
N ILE A 91 -3.13 5.59 13.32
CA ILE A 91 -1.72 5.29 13.04
C ILE A 91 -1.66 3.96 12.31
N ARG A 92 -0.89 3.90 11.21
CA ARG A 92 -0.77 2.68 10.39
C ARG A 92 0.64 2.12 10.32
N MET A 93 1.63 2.94 10.64
CA MET A 93 3.05 2.57 10.67
C MET A 93 3.70 3.16 11.92
N TYR A 94 4.50 2.35 12.58
CA TYR A 94 5.31 2.76 13.71
C TYR A 94 6.59 1.91 13.79
N GLU A 95 7.61 2.43 14.43
CA GLU A 95 8.89 1.77 14.65
C GLU A 95 9.43 2.08 16.04
N TRP A 96 10.12 1.11 16.66
CA TRP A 96 10.86 1.35 17.89
C TRP A 96 12.12 2.16 17.65
N LEU A 97 12.32 3.22 18.43
CA LEU A 97 13.64 3.85 18.49
C LEU A 97 14.66 2.85 19.06
N PRO A 98 15.93 2.83 18.58
CA PRO A 98 16.92 1.85 19.03
C PRO A 98 17.19 1.84 20.54
N SER A 99 17.01 2.96 21.26
CA SER A 99 17.04 3.03 22.72
C SER A 99 15.89 2.28 23.40
N GLY A 100 14.83 1.94 22.67
CA GLY A 100 13.62 1.33 23.21
C GLY A 100 12.78 2.27 24.08
N THR A 101 13.18 3.52 24.29
CA THR A 101 12.48 4.49 25.13
C THR A 101 11.31 5.15 24.43
N HIS A 102 11.37 5.27 23.11
CA HIS A 102 10.38 5.93 22.28
C HIS A 102 9.93 5.02 21.12
N VAL A 103 8.77 5.34 20.59
CA VAL A 103 8.25 4.82 19.32
C VAL A 103 8.10 5.99 18.36
N LEU A 104 8.57 5.81 17.12
CA LEU A 104 8.30 6.71 16.00
C LEU A 104 7.07 6.26 15.26
N TYR A 105 6.27 7.18 14.77
CA TYR A 105 5.17 6.86 13.87
C TYR A 105 4.95 7.95 12.82
N MET A 106 4.26 7.62 11.75
CA MET A 106 3.96 8.53 10.65
C MET A 106 2.46 8.63 10.47
N LYS A 107 1.98 9.84 10.20
CA LYS A 107 0.60 10.10 9.77
C LYS A 107 0.53 11.29 8.82
N ASP A 108 -0.48 11.27 7.96
CA ASP A 108 -0.90 12.37 7.09
C ASP A 108 -2.13 13.09 7.65
N SER A 109 -2.59 14.11 6.95
CA SER A 109 -3.78 14.86 7.32
C SER A 109 -4.86 14.72 6.23
N GLY A 110 -5.99 14.09 6.59
CA GLY A 110 -7.14 13.94 5.69
C GLY A 110 -6.87 13.15 4.40
N GLY A 111 -5.75 12.42 4.29
CA GLY A 111 -5.36 11.67 3.11
C GLY A 111 -4.53 12.44 2.08
N ASP A 112 -3.92 13.56 2.49
CA ASP A 112 -3.11 14.42 1.62
C ASP A 112 -1.70 13.88 1.33
N GLU A 113 -1.31 12.78 2.00
CA GLU A 113 0.02 12.15 1.93
C GLU A 113 1.20 13.07 2.31
N ASN A 114 0.94 14.21 2.95
CA ASN A 114 1.97 15.01 3.58
C ASN A 114 2.31 14.40 4.93
N TYR A 115 3.05 13.29 4.90
CA TYR A 115 3.39 12.54 6.10
C TYR A 115 4.31 13.32 7.01
N ARG A 116 3.96 13.36 8.31
CA ARG A 116 4.80 13.85 9.38
C ARG A 116 5.29 12.70 10.25
N VAL A 117 6.49 12.84 10.79
CA VAL A 117 7.10 11.89 11.72
C VAL A 117 6.94 12.42 13.15
N TYR A 118 6.40 11.57 14.00
CA TYR A 118 6.19 11.83 15.42
C TYR A 118 7.01 10.88 16.26
N SER A 119 7.48 11.36 17.41
CA SER A 119 8.09 10.54 18.45
C SER A 119 7.19 10.53 19.67
N VAL A 120 7.02 9.38 20.31
CA VAL A 120 6.25 9.24 21.55
C VAL A 120 7.06 8.50 22.60
N ASP A 121 7.19 9.09 23.79
CA ASP A 121 7.81 8.47 24.96
C ASP A 121 6.92 7.35 25.49
N VAL A 122 7.45 6.14 25.56
CA VAL A 122 6.69 4.93 25.91
C VAL A 122 6.21 4.95 27.36
N ALA A 123 6.92 5.60 28.26
CA ALA A 123 6.60 5.63 29.69
C ALA A 123 5.51 6.66 30.00
N SER A 124 5.58 7.85 29.41
CA SER A 124 4.68 8.97 29.69
C SER A 124 3.59 9.19 28.67
N GLY A 125 3.76 8.69 27.43
CA GLY A 125 2.88 8.98 26.30
C GLY A 125 3.06 10.41 25.75
N LYS A 126 4.12 11.13 26.17
CA LYS A 126 4.39 12.46 25.63
C LYS A 126 4.82 12.37 24.17
N GLU A 127 4.10 13.07 23.31
CA GLU A 127 4.33 13.15 21.88
C GLU A 127 5.14 14.37 21.49
N LEU A 128 5.96 14.23 20.45
CA LEU A 128 6.73 15.31 19.82
C LEU A 128 6.63 15.18 18.29
N ASP A 129 6.19 16.25 17.61
CA ASP A 129 6.27 16.37 16.15
C ASP A 129 7.71 16.68 15.74
N LEU A 130 8.37 15.73 15.06
CA LEU A 130 9.75 15.86 14.61
C LEU A 130 9.86 16.64 13.29
N THR A 131 8.79 16.70 12.51
CA THR A 131 8.75 17.32 11.19
C THR A 131 7.59 18.31 11.05
N PRO A 132 7.55 19.38 11.86
CA PRO A 132 6.45 20.35 11.87
C PRO A 132 6.51 21.29 10.66
N PHE A 133 6.53 20.72 9.46
CA PHE A 133 6.58 21.46 8.19
C PHE A 133 5.25 21.27 7.45
N GLU A 134 4.55 22.37 7.22
CA GLU A 134 3.31 22.34 6.45
C GLU A 134 3.56 22.10 4.97
N GLY A 135 2.72 21.30 4.35
CA GLY A 135 2.82 20.98 2.91
C GLY A 135 4.04 20.16 2.50
N ALA A 136 4.84 19.72 3.49
CA ALA A 136 5.97 18.84 3.26
C ALA A 136 5.62 17.39 3.63
N THR A 137 6.25 16.45 2.98
CA THR A 137 6.22 15.05 3.37
C THR A 137 7.59 14.60 3.87
N ALA A 138 7.60 13.74 4.87
CA ALA A 138 8.81 13.19 5.47
C ALA A 138 8.78 11.65 5.43
N SER A 139 9.97 11.03 5.49
CA SER A 139 10.17 9.59 5.53
C SER A 139 11.31 9.24 6.48
N ILE A 140 11.19 8.14 7.22
CA ILE A 140 12.26 7.59 8.03
C ILE A 140 13.23 6.86 7.08
N GLU A 141 14.49 7.29 7.05
CA GLU A 141 15.52 6.70 6.17
C GLU A 141 16.34 5.64 6.90
N HIS A 142 16.77 5.95 8.14
CA HIS A 142 17.63 5.03 8.88
C HIS A 142 17.60 5.28 10.39
N MET A 143 17.75 4.20 11.16
CA MET A 143 18.00 4.21 12.58
C MET A 143 19.20 3.33 12.91
N SER A 144 20.06 3.76 13.83
CA SER A 144 21.27 3.04 14.20
C SER A 144 21.38 2.83 15.71
N ARG A 145 21.89 1.66 16.10
CA ARG A 145 22.21 1.39 17.51
C ARG A 145 23.30 2.29 18.09
N ASP A 146 24.17 2.79 17.21
CA ASP A 146 25.28 3.67 17.61
C ASP A 146 24.78 5.09 17.90
N TYR A 147 23.55 5.41 17.44
CA TYR A 147 22.83 6.66 17.70
C TYR A 147 21.42 6.35 18.25
N PRO A 148 21.32 5.76 19.47
CA PRO A 148 20.10 5.10 19.94
C PRO A 148 18.90 6.05 20.10
N ASP A 149 19.12 7.34 20.23
CA ASP A 149 18.10 8.37 20.42
C ASP A 149 17.89 9.24 19.17
N SER A 150 18.50 8.86 18.06
CA SER A 150 18.46 9.66 16.82
C SER A 150 17.92 8.87 15.65
N VAL A 151 17.37 9.59 14.67
CA VAL A 151 16.83 9.05 13.43
C VAL A 151 17.25 9.92 12.24
N ALA A 152 17.63 9.30 11.14
CA ALA A 152 17.80 9.99 9.86
C ALA A 152 16.44 10.04 9.16
N ILE A 153 15.98 11.25 8.85
CA ILE A 153 14.68 11.50 8.19
C ILE A 153 14.94 12.31 6.93
N SER A 154 14.34 11.91 5.83
CA SER A 154 14.26 12.74 4.63
C SER A 154 12.99 13.60 4.67
N VAL A 155 13.08 14.85 4.22
CA VAL A 155 11.94 15.77 4.17
C VAL A 155 12.11 16.78 3.04
N ASN A 156 11.02 17.10 2.32
CA ASN A 156 11.03 18.00 1.15
C ASN A 156 10.61 19.45 1.49
N ASN A 157 10.88 19.90 2.70
CA ASN A 157 10.46 21.23 3.19
C ASN A 157 11.19 22.40 2.54
N ARG A 158 12.41 22.20 2.00
CA ARG A 158 13.19 23.23 1.31
C ARG A 158 12.81 23.30 -0.18
N ASP A 159 12.71 22.14 -0.82
CA ASP A 159 12.32 22.00 -2.23
C ASP A 159 11.27 20.88 -2.33
N PRO A 160 10.04 21.16 -2.80
CA PRO A 160 8.99 20.16 -2.85
C PRO A 160 9.30 18.96 -3.78
N LYS A 161 10.35 19.03 -4.60
CA LYS A 161 10.79 17.96 -5.50
C LYS A 161 11.86 17.06 -4.89
N HIS A 162 12.64 17.55 -3.94
CA HIS A 162 13.84 16.90 -3.43
C HIS A 162 13.83 16.84 -1.90
N PHE A 163 14.22 15.69 -1.38
CA PHE A 163 14.19 15.39 0.04
C PHE A 163 15.58 15.58 0.65
N ASP A 164 15.73 16.55 1.54
CA ASP A 164 16.95 16.72 2.33
C ASP A 164 16.99 15.72 3.47
N VAL A 165 18.18 15.22 3.83
CA VAL A 165 18.34 14.30 4.96
C VAL A 165 18.73 15.06 6.20
N HIS A 166 17.92 14.91 7.24
CA HIS A 166 18.12 15.48 8.57
C HIS A 166 18.45 14.37 9.56
N LEU A 167 19.43 14.62 10.43
CA LEU A 167 19.61 13.85 11.65
C LEU A 167 18.83 14.55 12.76
N LEU A 168 17.85 13.85 13.33
CA LEU A 168 17.00 14.35 14.40
C LEU A 168 17.23 13.55 15.68
N ASN A 169 17.34 14.25 16.81
CA ASN A 169 17.19 13.62 18.12
C ASN A 169 15.71 13.44 18.41
N ALA A 170 15.24 12.18 18.50
CA ALA A 170 13.83 11.85 18.65
C ALA A 170 13.25 12.16 20.04
N ILE A 171 14.11 12.51 21.02
CA ILE A 171 13.71 12.88 22.39
C ILE A 171 13.58 14.39 22.53
N THR A 172 14.54 15.16 22.01
CA THR A 172 14.60 16.62 22.17
C THR A 172 14.00 17.38 20.99
N GLY A 173 13.95 16.78 19.81
CA GLY A 173 13.57 17.43 18.55
C GLY A 173 14.70 18.23 17.90
N ASP A 174 15.90 18.24 18.49
CA ASP A 174 17.06 18.87 17.89
C ASP A 174 17.38 18.24 16.53
N ARG A 175 17.66 19.07 15.54
CA ARG A 175 17.91 18.61 14.17
C ARG A 175 19.09 19.27 13.51
N THR A 176 19.75 18.51 12.64
CA THR A 176 20.84 18.99 11.79
C THR A 176 20.65 18.46 10.39
N VAL A 177 20.77 19.30 9.37
CA VAL A 177 20.82 18.86 7.97
C VAL A 177 22.15 18.17 7.75
N VAL A 178 22.14 16.88 7.41
CA VAL A 178 23.33 16.09 7.11
C VAL A 178 23.57 15.95 5.60
N PHE A 179 22.52 16.19 4.81
CA PHE A 179 22.60 16.16 3.36
C PHE A 179 21.51 17.04 2.73
N GLU A 180 21.90 18.15 2.10
CA GLU A 180 21.03 18.92 1.21
C GLU A 180 20.99 18.24 -0.15
N ASN A 181 19.79 17.82 -0.57
CA ASN A 181 19.61 17.07 -1.80
C ASN A 181 19.37 17.99 -2.99
N PRO A 182 20.31 18.12 -3.93
CA PRO A 182 20.15 19.02 -5.07
C PRO A 182 19.29 18.41 -6.21
N ARG A 183 19.21 17.05 -6.34
CA ARG A 183 18.61 16.43 -7.54
C ARG A 183 18.34 14.92 -7.47
N PHE A 184 18.69 14.27 -6.38
CA PHE A 184 18.66 12.80 -6.29
C PHE A 184 17.27 12.27 -5.92
N SER A 185 16.92 11.12 -6.47
CA SER A 185 15.63 10.46 -6.21
C SER A 185 15.65 9.54 -4.99
N SER A 186 16.83 9.06 -4.57
CA SER A 186 16.98 8.15 -3.43
C SER A 186 18.32 8.36 -2.76
N VAL A 187 18.39 8.01 -1.47
CA VAL A 187 19.60 8.04 -0.64
C VAL A 187 19.76 6.70 0.07
N VAL A 188 20.99 6.31 0.41
CA VAL A 188 21.29 5.18 1.30
C VAL A 188 22.17 5.69 2.43
N VAL A 189 21.69 5.53 3.67
CA VAL A 189 22.32 5.99 4.89
C VAL A 189 22.96 4.82 5.63
N ASP A 190 24.14 5.01 6.23
CA ASP A 190 24.83 4.01 7.04
C ASP A 190 24.61 4.17 8.55
N ASP A 191 25.10 3.22 9.35
CA ASP A 191 25.00 3.24 10.82
C ASP A 191 25.73 4.43 11.47
N ALA A 192 26.64 5.11 10.74
CA ALA A 192 27.23 6.39 11.18
C ALA A 192 26.35 7.61 10.83
N MET A 193 25.11 7.39 10.42
CA MET A 193 24.15 8.42 10.01
C MET A 193 24.63 9.30 8.85
N LYS A 194 25.44 8.72 7.94
CA LYS A 194 25.95 9.40 6.75
C LYS A 194 25.30 8.87 5.49
N VAL A 195 24.92 9.79 4.60
CA VAL A 195 24.52 9.40 3.24
C VAL A 195 25.75 8.91 2.48
N ARG A 196 25.69 7.67 2.03
CA ARG A 196 26.80 6.98 1.36
C ARG A 196 26.57 6.83 -0.14
N LEU A 197 25.35 6.58 -0.54
CA LEU A 197 24.96 6.48 -1.95
C LEU A 197 23.75 7.36 -2.23
N VAL A 198 23.68 7.84 -3.46
CA VAL A 198 22.55 8.59 -4.01
C VAL A 198 22.21 8.11 -5.42
N ALA A 199 20.94 8.14 -5.78
CA ALA A 199 20.45 7.76 -7.10
C ALA A 199 20.10 8.99 -7.93
N GLU A 200 20.66 9.10 -9.12
CA GLU A 200 20.38 10.18 -10.07
C GLU A 200 19.67 9.63 -11.31
N PRO A 201 18.36 9.90 -11.48
CA PRO A 201 17.65 9.56 -12.70
C PRO A 201 18.20 10.31 -13.91
N ARG A 202 18.29 9.64 -15.06
CA ARG A 202 18.77 10.19 -16.32
C ARG A 202 17.63 10.34 -17.33
N PRO A 203 17.76 11.27 -18.32
CA PRO A 203 16.73 11.48 -19.35
C PRO A 203 16.44 10.25 -20.23
N ASP A 204 17.36 9.32 -20.34
CA ASP A 204 17.19 8.06 -21.07
C ASP A 204 16.42 7.00 -20.26
N GLY A 205 16.05 7.31 -19.00
CA GLY A 205 15.36 6.42 -18.08
C GLY A 205 16.28 5.50 -17.29
N SER A 206 17.59 5.58 -17.49
CA SER A 206 18.59 4.91 -16.64
C SER A 206 18.74 5.63 -15.29
N THR A 207 19.39 4.98 -14.33
CA THR A 207 19.70 5.56 -13.01
C THR A 207 21.17 5.40 -12.72
N GLU A 208 21.86 6.51 -12.43
CA GLU A 208 23.23 6.51 -11.97
C GLU A 208 23.26 6.52 -10.43
N TRP A 209 23.88 5.51 -9.85
CA TRP A 209 24.20 5.48 -8.44
C TRP A 209 25.58 6.05 -8.20
N LEU A 210 25.67 7.00 -7.29
CA LEU A 210 26.89 7.74 -6.99
C LEU A 210 27.26 7.58 -5.51
N ARG A 211 28.55 7.42 -5.22
CA ARG A 211 29.08 7.50 -3.86
C ARG A 211 29.16 8.96 -3.42
N VAL A 212 28.73 9.23 -2.20
CA VAL A 212 28.91 10.53 -1.56
C VAL A 212 30.25 10.52 -0.82
N VAL A 213 31.16 11.40 -1.21
CA VAL A 213 32.48 11.57 -0.60
C VAL A 213 32.68 13.01 -0.13
N ASP A 214 33.55 13.18 0.87
CA ASP A 214 33.91 14.51 1.32
C ASP A 214 34.90 15.13 0.33
N GLY A 215 34.48 16.21 -0.33
CA GLY A 215 35.29 16.97 -1.25
C GLY A 215 36.10 18.08 -0.56
N ALA A 216 36.75 18.92 -1.37
CA ALA A 216 37.52 20.06 -0.87
C ALA A 216 36.60 21.03 -0.10
N ASN A 217 37.14 21.60 1.01
CA ASN A 217 36.45 22.59 1.85
C ASN A 217 35.12 22.08 2.49
N GLY A 218 34.98 20.78 2.71
CA GLY A 218 33.77 20.20 3.34
C GLY A 218 32.54 20.09 2.43
N ALA A 219 32.65 20.47 1.16
CA ALA A 219 31.58 20.24 0.20
C ALA A 219 31.45 18.74 -0.11
N LYS A 220 30.23 18.27 -0.39
CA LYS A 220 30.00 16.89 -0.86
C LYS A 220 30.37 16.77 -2.34
N ALA A 221 31.09 15.70 -2.67
CA ALA A 221 31.38 15.29 -4.06
C ALA A 221 30.72 13.97 -4.35
N PHE A 222 30.46 13.70 -5.63
CA PHE A 222 29.73 12.53 -6.09
C PHE A 222 30.55 11.77 -7.11
N GLU A 223 30.89 10.53 -6.77
CA GLU A 223 31.69 9.65 -7.63
C GLU A 223 30.84 8.53 -8.19
N PRO A 224 31.01 8.14 -9.47
CA PRO A 224 30.30 7.01 -10.04
C PRO A 224 30.47 5.73 -9.21
N PHE A 225 29.35 5.03 -8.95
CA PHE A 225 29.36 3.75 -8.24
C PHE A 225 28.78 2.63 -9.10
N ALA A 226 27.58 2.82 -9.65
CA ALA A 226 26.93 1.84 -10.51
C ALA A 226 25.96 2.52 -11.48
N SER A 227 25.91 2.04 -12.71
CA SER A 227 24.90 2.41 -13.69
C SER A 227 23.83 1.32 -13.77
N VAL A 228 22.57 1.71 -13.70
CA VAL A 228 21.41 0.83 -13.84
C VAL A 228 20.68 1.23 -15.13
N PRO A 229 20.75 0.40 -16.18
CA PRO A 229 20.04 0.67 -17.42
C PRO A 229 18.52 0.79 -17.24
N TYR A 230 17.86 1.43 -18.18
CA TYR A 230 16.40 1.62 -18.16
C TYR A 230 15.63 0.32 -17.94
N GLU A 231 16.00 -0.75 -18.63
CA GLU A 231 15.35 -2.07 -18.53
C GLU A 231 15.48 -2.72 -17.15
N ASP A 232 16.46 -2.31 -16.35
CA ASP A 232 16.70 -2.80 -14.99
C ASP A 232 16.18 -1.85 -13.91
N ALA A 233 15.73 -0.64 -14.27
CA ALA A 233 15.46 0.45 -13.32
C ALA A 233 14.35 0.15 -12.31
N LEU A 234 13.36 -0.70 -12.63
CA LEU A 234 12.30 -1.12 -11.70
C LEU A 234 12.62 -2.40 -10.93
N THR A 235 13.72 -3.07 -11.25
CA THR A 235 14.09 -4.35 -10.64
C THR A 235 15.49 -4.32 -10.03
N THR A 236 16.12 -3.13 -9.98
CA THR A 236 17.44 -2.91 -9.36
C THR A 236 17.40 -1.70 -8.43
N ALA A 237 17.72 -1.93 -7.16
CA ALA A 237 17.82 -0.89 -6.15
C ALA A 237 18.88 -1.25 -5.09
N PHE A 238 19.72 -0.27 -4.73
CA PHE A 238 20.61 -0.37 -3.58
C PHE A 238 19.84 0.07 -2.33
N GLN A 239 20.00 -0.69 -1.22
CA GLN A 239 19.18 -0.52 -0.03
C GLN A 239 20.01 -0.32 1.23
N GLY A 240 20.16 -1.34 2.08
CA GLY A 240 20.87 -1.24 3.35
C GLY A 240 22.38 -1.40 3.23
N ILE A 241 23.11 -0.82 4.18
CA ILE A 241 24.56 -0.99 4.34
C ILE A 241 24.80 -1.90 5.55
N ASP A 242 25.81 -2.78 5.47
CA ASP A 242 26.18 -3.65 6.58
C ASP A 242 26.72 -2.81 7.77
N ARG A 243 26.63 -3.35 9.00
CA ARG A 243 27.10 -2.65 10.20
C ARG A 243 28.59 -2.24 10.16
N ALA A 244 29.39 -2.93 9.36
CA ALA A 244 30.80 -2.57 9.17
C ALA A 244 30.97 -1.33 8.26
N GLY A 245 29.91 -0.85 7.61
CA GLY A 245 29.94 0.27 6.67
C GLY A 245 30.70 -0.03 5.39
N LYS A 246 30.90 -1.33 5.05
CA LYS A 246 31.76 -1.78 3.96
C LYS A 246 30.99 -2.25 2.74
N ARG A 247 29.82 -2.88 2.91
CA ARG A 247 29.04 -3.46 1.82
C ARG A 247 27.64 -2.87 1.80
N VAL A 248 27.16 -2.60 0.61
CA VAL A 248 25.75 -2.28 0.37
C VAL A 248 25.04 -3.50 -0.22
N PHE A 249 23.85 -3.77 0.28
CA PHE A 249 22.96 -4.79 -0.27
C PHE A 249 22.10 -4.19 -1.38
N ALA A 250 21.87 -4.96 -2.43
CA ALA A 250 21.03 -4.59 -3.54
C ALA A 250 20.14 -5.74 -3.99
N ILE A 251 18.94 -5.44 -4.41
CA ILE A 251 18.18 -6.27 -5.33
C ILE A 251 18.62 -5.86 -6.73
N ASP A 252 19.13 -6.78 -7.56
CA ASP A 252 19.81 -6.42 -8.81
C ASP A 252 19.49 -7.41 -9.93
N SER A 253 18.94 -6.93 -11.04
CA SER A 253 18.61 -7.69 -12.24
C SER A 253 19.59 -7.50 -13.38
N ARG A 254 20.65 -6.70 -13.23
CA ARG A 254 21.63 -6.48 -14.29
C ARG A 254 22.31 -7.79 -14.70
N GLY A 255 22.32 -8.07 -16.00
CA GLY A 255 22.86 -9.31 -16.55
C GLY A 255 22.01 -10.56 -16.33
N ARG A 256 20.76 -10.43 -15.84
CA ARG A 256 19.80 -11.52 -15.63
C ARG A 256 18.37 -11.02 -15.83
N ASP A 257 17.38 -11.89 -15.87
CA ASP A 257 15.98 -11.50 -15.94
C ASP A 257 15.42 -11.21 -14.54
N THR A 258 15.43 -12.23 -13.66
CA THR A 258 15.00 -12.06 -12.26
C THR A 258 16.09 -11.41 -11.42
N SER A 259 15.71 -10.53 -10.50
CA SER A 259 16.64 -9.87 -9.59
C SER A 259 17.20 -10.85 -8.54
N ALA A 260 18.48 -10.69 -8.24
CA ALA A 260 19.18 -11.39 -7.17
C ALA A 260 19.42 -10.46 -5.97
N LEU A 261 19.57 -11.04 -4.79
CA LEU A 261 20.16 -10.34 -3.65
C LEU A 261 21.68 -10.32 -3.84
N MET A 262 22.25 -9.14 -3.88
CA MET A 262 23.68 -8.88 -4.08
C MET A 262 24.26 -8.19 -2.85
N ALA A 263 25.55 -8.44 -2.57
CA ALA A 263 26.36 -7.60 -1.70
C ALA A 263 27.48 -6.97 -2.52
N THR A 264 27.59 -5.64 -2.46
CA THR A 264 28.60 -4.88 -3.22
C THR A 264 29.51 -4.12 -2.26
N ASP A 265 30.81 -4.30 -2.40
CA ASP A 265 31.82 -3.56 -1.63
C ASP A 265 31.81 -2.09 -2.02
N LEU A 266 31.61 -1.20 -1.04
CA LEU A 266 31.45 0.23 -1.26
C LEU A 266 32.73 0.92 -1.74
N ALA A 267 33.91 0.36 -1.45
CA ALA A 267 35.19 0.97 -1.85
C ALA A 267 35.58 0.56 -3.28
N THR A 268 35.43 -0.73 -3.61
CA THR A 268 35.92 -1.31 -4.88
C THR A 268 34.83 -1.47 -5.93
N GLY A 269 33.54 -1.50 -5.54
CA GLY A 269 32.42 -1.83 -6.43
C GLY A 269 32.31 -3.32 -6.76
N ALA A 270 33.15 -4.18 -6.16
CA ALA A 270 33.08 -5.62 -6.37
C ALA A 270 31.80 -6.20 -5.77
N SER A 271 31.05 -6.96 -6.56
CA SER A 271 29.75 -7.50 -6.20
C SER A 271 29.77 -9.02 -6.16
N GLU A 272 29.06 -9.61 -5.19
CA GLU A 272 28.79 -11.05 -5.09
C GLU A 272 27.31 -11.32 -5.04
N VAL A 273 26.87 -12.45 -5.63
CA VAL A 273 25.50 -12.93 -5.54
C VAL A 273 25.34 -13.70 -4.24
N ILE A 274 24.42 -13.24 -3.38
CA ILE A 274 24.05 -13.98 -2.17
C ILE A 274 23.02 -15.05 -2.53
N HIS A 275 21.98 -14.69 -3.29
CA HIS A 275 20.94 -15.61 -3.74
C HIS A 275 20.19 -15.05 -4.96
N ALA A 276 19.70 -15.94 -5.83
CA ALA A 276 18.87 -15.58 -6.98
C ALA A 276 17.70 -16.54 -7.13
N GLY A 277 16.52 -16.00 -7.41
CA GLY A 277 15.33 -16.78 -7.75
C GLY A 277 15.35 -17.22 -9.23
N ALA A 278 14.84 -18.42 -9.51
CA ALA A 278 14.77 -18.94 -10.88
C ALA A 278 13.58 -18.39 -11.69
N ARG A 279 12.43 -18.11 -11.03
CA ARG A 279 11.16 -17.74 -11.68
C ARG A 279 10.62 -16.39 -11.23
N ALA A 280 11.17 -15.84 -10.15
CA ALA A 280 10.70 -14.57 -9.58
C ALA A 280 11.85 -13.83 -8.91
N ASP A 281 11.67 -12.56 -8.71
CA ASP A 281 12.61 -11.67 -8.03
C ASP A 281 12.72 -12.01 -6.54
N ILE A 282 13.81 -11.60 -5.92
CA ILE A 282 13.92 -11.64 -4.47
C ILE A 282 12.86 -10.75 -3.86
N ALA A 283 12.00 -11.32 -3.01
CA ALA A 283 10.92 -10.63 -2.33
C ALA A 283 11.29 -10.12 -0.93
N GLY A 284 12.37 -10.65 -0.33
CA GLY A 284 12.83 -10.24 0.98
C GLY A 284 14.01 -11.04 1.48
N ALA A 285 14.65 -10.54 2.53
CA ALA A 285 15.76 -11.19 3.21
C ALA A 285 15.60 -11.08 4.73
N MET A 286 16.04 -12.10 5.44
CA MET A 286 16.19 -12.11 6.89
C MET A 286 17.66 -11.81 7.20
N VAL A 287 17.89 -10.67 7.85
CA VAL A 287 19.24 -10.18 8.15
C VAL A 287 19.47 -10.27 9.64
N ASN A 288 20.64 -10.79 10.04
CA ASN A 288 21.03 -10.87 11.45
C ASN A 288 21.16 -9.45 12.04
N PRO A 289 20.48 -9.16 13.16
CA PRO A 289 20.51 -7.82 13.74
C PRO A 289 21.84 -7.47 14.41
N ILE A 290 22.76 -8.42 14.60
CA ILE A 290 24.03 -8.20 15.28
C ILE A 290 25.16 -7.85 14.28
N ASP A 291 25.25 -8.60 13.17
CA ASP A 291 26.39 -8.52 12.25
C ASP A 291 26.02 -8.29 10.79
N SER A 292 24.72 -8.11 10.49
CA SER A 292 24.18 -7.93 9.15
C SER A 292 24.37 -9.13 8.21
N THR A 293 24.62 -10.33 8.73
CA THR A 293 24.66 -11.55 7.93
C THR A 293 23.27 -11.86 7.36
N VAL A 294 23.17 -12.16 6.07
CA VAL A 294 21.92 -12.62 5.47
C VAL A 294 21.68 -14.08 5.84
N GLU A 295 20.62 -14.36 6.59
CA GLU A 295 20.33 -15.67 7.16
C GLU A 295 19.31 -16.48 6.37
N ALA A 296 18.38 -15.82 5.71
CA ALA A 296 17.42 -16.44 4.81
C ALA A 296 16.96 -15.45 3.75
N VAL A 297 16.47 -15.96 2.63
CA VAL A 297 15.94 -15.18 1.50
C VAL A 297 14.58 -15.73 1.12
N VAL A 298 13.68 -14.86 0.68
CA VAL A 298 12.34 -15.21 0.20
C VAL A 298 12.22 -14.85 -1.27
N VAL A 299 11.78 -15.82 -2.07
CA VAL A 299 11.34 -15.64 -3.45
C VAL A 299 9.83 -15.84 -3.47
N ASN A 300 9.09 -15.03 -4.22
CA ASN A 300 7.64 -15.14 -4.29
C ASN A 300 7.16 -15.18 -5.75
N TYR A 301 6.91 -16.37 -6.25
CA TYR A 301 6.26 -16.56 -7.55
C TYR A 301 4.74 -16.61 -7.38
N LEU A 302 4.15 -17.77 -7.10
CA LEU A 302 2.74 -17.92 -6.70
C LEU A 302 2.57 -17.98 -5.17
N ARG A 303 3.59 -18.48 -4.46
CA ARG A 303 3.67 -18.49 -3.00
C ARG A 303 5.06 -18.07 -2.53
N PRO A 304 5.18 -17.47 -1.34
CA PRO A 304 6.49 -17.20 -0.76
C PRO A 304 7.23 -18.49 -0.46
N GLU A 305 8.45 -18.63 -0.98
CA GLU A 305 9.37 -19.74 -0.75
C GLU A 305 10.62 -19.21 -0.07
N ARG A 306 10.99 -19.81 1.08
CA ARG A 306 12.15 -19.41 1.85
C ARG A 306 13.34 -20.34 1.56
N THR A 307 14.49 -19.74 1.30
CA THR A 307 15.78 -20.42 1.31
C THR A 307 16.55 -19.99 2.56
N VAL A 308 16.84 -20.95 3.45
CA VAL A 308 17.65 -20.71 4.65
C VAL A 308 19.12 -20.81 4.29
N LEU A 309 19.88 -19.75 4.56
CA LEU A 309 21.32 -19.64 4.23
C LEU A 309 22.20 -19.88 5.46
N SER A 310 21.68 -19.64 6.68
CA SER A 310 22.41 -19.80 7.93
C SER A 310 21.84 -20.90 8.82
N GLN A 311 22.69 -21.77 9.32
CA GLN A 311 22.29 -22.81 10.29
C GLN A 311 21.87 -22.24 11.65
N THR A 312 22.25 -21.00 11.95
CA THR A 312 21.91 -20.32 13.22
C THR A 312 20.43 -20.14 13.43
N VAL A 313 19.64 -20.02 12.33
CA VAL A 313 18.18 -19.81 12.36
C VAL A 313 17.39 -21.02 11.87
N ALA A 314 18.05 -22.04 11.32
CA ALA A 314 17.39 -23.16 10.67
C ALA A 314 16.42 -23.91 11.60
N LYS A 315 16.85 -24.19 12.84
CA LYS A 315 16.02 -24.89 13.84
C LYS A 315 14.80 -24.07 14.26
N ASP A 316 14.99 -22.76 14.47
CA ASP A 316 13.94 -21.85 14.89
C ASP A 316 12.86 -21.76 13.80
N LEU A 317 13.28 -21.57 12.55
CA LEU A 317 12.35 -21.46 11.41
C LEU A 317 11.61 -22.78 11.18
N ALA A 318 12.30 -23.91 11.20
CA ALA A 318 11.68 -25.23 11.06
C ALA A 318 10.65 -25.52 12.19
N TYR A 319 10.97 -25.13 13.44
CA TYR A 319 10.03 -25.25 14.54
C TYR A 319 8.79 -24.35 14.35
N LEU A 320 8.99 -23.10 13.98
CA LEU A 320 7.87 -22.16 13.77
C LEU A 320 6.93 -22.62 12.63
N GLU A 321 7.43 -23.28 11.62
CA GLU A 321 6.65 -23.88 10.52
C GLU A 321 5.77 -25.06 10.97
N THR A 322 6.04 -25.65 12.15
CA THR A 322 5.20 -26.72 12.70
C THR A 322 4.00 -26.24 13.52
N LEU A 323 3.93 -24.93 13.85
CA LEU A 323 2.92 -24.41 14.78
C LEU A 323 1.52 -24.35 14.18
N GLU A 324 1.42 -23.88 12.96
CA GLU A 324 0.16 -23.75 12.22
C GLU A 324 0.39 -23.86 10.70
N ARG A 325 -0.67 -24.17 9.95
CA ARG A 325 -0.66 -24.07 8.50
C ARG A 325 -0.52 -22.60 8.06
N GLY A 326 0.39 -22.31 7.17
CA GLY A 326 0.57 -20.97 6.63
C GLY A 326 2.01 -20.66 6.26
N VAL A 327 2.27 -19.40 5.96
CA VAL A 327 3.61 -18.88 5.66
C VAL A 327 4.13 -18.15 6.90
N VAL A 328 5.22 -18.68 7.46
CA VAL A 328 5.92 -18.08 8.60
C VAL A 328 6.75 -16.88 8.14
N SER A 329 6.68 -15.78 8.86
CA SER A 329 7.60 -14.64 8.75
C SER A 329 8.08 -14.21 10.13
N VAL A 330 9.32 -13.74 10.23
CA VAL A 330 9.84 -13.11 11.45
C VAL A 330 9.64 -11.61 11.30
N ALA A 331 8.65 -11.06 12.00
CA ALA A 331 8.22 -9.68 11.86
C ALA A 331 9.18 -8.70 12.56
N SER A 332 9.74 -9.09 13.71
CA SER A 332 10.75 -8.30 14.42
C SER A 332 11.59 -9.18 15.33
N ARG A 333 12.74 -8.68 15.75
CA ARG A 333 13.73 -9.38 16.59
C ARG A 333 14.28 -8.41 17.62
N SER A 334 14.52 -8.90 18.87
CA SER A 334 15.32 -8.14 19.85
C SER A 334 16.75 -7.97 19.35
N PHE A 335 17.44 -6.93 19.82
CA PHE A 335 18.78 -6.62 19.34
C PHE A 335 19.84 -7.67 19.70
N ASP A 336 19.64 -8.40 20.78
CA ASP A 336 20.46 -9.56 21.18
C ASP A 336 20.08 -10.86 20.46
N ASP A 337 19.06 -10.77 19.58
CA ASP A 337 18.52 -11.87 18.79
C ASP A 337 17.98 -13.07 19.63
N THR A 338 17.64 -12.84 20.88
CA THR A 338 17.13 -13.90 21.77
C THR A 338 15.62 -14.10 21.64
N LYS A 339 14.88 -13.08 21.20
CA LYS A 339 13.42 -13.12 21.06
C LYS A 339 12.96 -12.61 19.70
N TRP A 340 12.02 -13.34 19.10
CA TRP A 340 11.42 -13.00 17.81
C TRP A 340 9.90 -12.85 17.93
N ILE A 341 9.33 -11.90 17.21
CA ILE A 341 7.92 -11.94 16.84
C ILE A 341 7.80 -12.69 15.53
N ALA A 342 7.21 -13.86 15.56
CA ALA A 342 6.88 -14.64 14.39
C ALA A 342 5.40 -14.45 14.05
N SER A 343 5.11 -14.28 12.75
CA SER A 343 3.76 -14.15 12.22
C SER A 343 3.51 -15.28 11.23
N ILE A 344 2.36 -15.95 11.36
CA ILE A 344 1.93 -17.01 10.43
C ILE A 344 0.74 -16.49 9.65
N ARG A 345 0.92 -16.33 8.34
CA ARG A 345 -0.11 -15.85 7.41
C ARG A 345 -0.78 -17.02 6.72
N ARG A 346 -2.10 -17.03 6.78
CA ARG A 346 -2.97 -17.93 6.02
C ARG A 346 -3.64 -17.17 4.88
N ASP A 347 -4.29 -17.89 3.97
CA ASP A 347 -5.17 -17.36 2.93
C ASP A 347 -6.64 -17.30 3.39
N ASP A 348 -7.04 -18.15 4.31
CA ASP A 348 -8.40 -18.42 4.78
C ASP A 348 -8.60 -18.08 6.27
N GLY A 349 -7.89 -17.13 6.79
CA GLY A 349 -7.99 -16.74 8.21
C GLY A 349 -7.06 -15.60 8.59
N PRO A 350 -7.22 -15.07 9.82
CA PRO A 350 -6.39 -13.97 10.31
C PRO A 350 -4.94 -14.41 10.53
N VAL A 351 -4.04 -13.44 10.60
CA VAL A 351 -2.63 -13.68 10.92
C VAL A 351 -2.50 -14.04 12.41
N SER A 352 -1.79 -15.13 12.70
CA SER A 352 -1.40 -15.50 14.07
C SER A 352 -0.04 -14.95 14.42
N HIS A 353 0.12 -14.43 15.63
CA HIS A 353 1.37 -13.86 16.13
C HIS A 353 1.90 -14.65 17.32
N TYR A 354 3.21 -14.93 17.33
CA TYR A 354 3.91 -15.69 18.35
C TYR A 354 5.14 -14.93 18.85
N LEU A 355 5.38 -15.01 20.14
CA LEU A 355 6.68 -14.69 20.73
C LEU A 355 7.51 -15.97 20.77
N HIS A 356 8.59 -16.02 20.03
CA HIS A 356 9.57 -17.11 20.04
C HIS A 356 10.77 -16.73 20.91
N ASP A 357 10.95 -17.47 22.00
CA ASP A 357 12.14 -17.41 22.86
C ASP A 357 13.13 -18.45 22.36
N ARG A 358 14.21 -18.00 21.74
CA ARG A 358 15.23 -18.87 21.12
C ARG A 358 16.02 -19.67 22.17
N ALA A 359 16.30 -19.08 23.31
CA ALA A 359 17.04 -19.75 24.37
C ALA A 359 16.21 -20.89 24.97
N ALA A 360 14.92 -20.69 25.14
CA ALA A 360 13.99 -21.72 25.59
C ALA A 360 13.59 -22.71 24.49
N GLY A 361 13.82 -22.37 23.21
CA GLY A 361 13.37 -23.15 22.05
C GLY A 361 11.84 -23.26 22.00
N LYS A 362 11.11 -22.23 22.42
CA LYS A 362 9.66 -22.25 22.61
C LYS A 362 8.99 -21.01 22.03
N ALA A 363 7.92 -21.21 21.28
CA ALA A 363 7.01 -20.15 20.86
C ALA A 363 5.75 -20.13 21.72
N THR A 364 5.33 -18.93 22.12
CA THR A 364 4.09 -18.69 22.84
C THR A 364 3.16 -17.87 21.95
N ARG A 365 1.95 -18.36 21.69
CA ARG A 365 0.95 -17.63 20.92
C ARG A 365 0.54 -16.37 21.68
N LEU A 366 0.62 -15.24 21.02
CA LEU A 366 0.20 -13.95 21.56
C LEU A 366 -1.29 -13.72 21.30
N PHE A 367 -1.67 -13.67 20.06
CA PHE A 367 -3.05 -13.46 19.58
C PHE A 367 -3.12 -13.64 18.06
N THR A 368 -4.32 -13.55 17.51
CA THR A 368 -4.55 -13.32 16.05
C THR A 368 -4.85 -11.86 15.79
N SER A 369 -4.73 -11.46 14.53
CA SER A 369 -5.09 -10.09 14.12
C SER A 369 -6.57 -9.77 14.31
N ASP A 370 -7.46 -10.78 14.30
CA ASP A 370 -8.90 -10.62 14.50
C ASP A 370 -9.53 -11.93 15.00
N ALA A 371 -10.13 -11.91 16.19
CA ALA A 371 -10.74 -13.07 16.82
C ALA A 371 -12.05 -13.49 16.14
N LYS A 372 -12.79 -12.56 15.52
CA LYS A 372 -14.02 -12.87 14.78
C LYS A 372 -13.71 -13.63 13.50
N LEU A 373 -12.68 -13.19 12.77
CA LEU A 373 -12.18 -13.93 11.60
C LEU A 373 -11.64 -15.30 12.00
N GLU A 374 -10.98 -15.42 13.16
CA GLU A 374 -10.52 -16.71 13.66
C GLU A 374 -11.69 -17.66 13.96
N ALA A 375 -12.76 -17.17 14.57
CA ALA A 375 -13.96 -17.95 14.82
C ALA A 375 -14.58 -18.45 13.50
N LEU A 376 -14.78 -17.59 12.53
CA LEU A 376 -15.28 -17.93 11.19
C LEU A 376 -14.41 -18.97 10.47
N ALA A 377 -13.08 -18.85 10.59
CA ALA A 377 -12.16 -19.83 10.01
C ALA A 377 -12.23 -21.20 10.68
N ARG A 378 -12.51 -21.25 12.00
CA ARG A 378 -12.66 -22.50 12.77
C ARG A 378 -13.99 -23.19 12.56
N GLU A 379 -15.07 -22.42 12.43
CA GLU A 379 -16.42 -22.96 12.18
C GLU A 379 -16.53 -23.58 10.78
N GLY A 380 -15.62 -23.25 9.89
CA GLY A 380 -15.53 -23.77 8.51
C GLY A 380 -16.57 -23.19 7.57
N GLY A 381 -16.25 -23.14 6.29
CA GLY A 381 -17.17 -22.80 5.21
C GLY A 381 -17.47 -21.34 4.95
N SER A 382 -17.04 -20.41 5.80
CA SER A 382 -17.28 -18.97 5.57
C SER A 382 -16.14 -18.25 4.85
N LEU A 383 -14.90 -18.71 5.05
CA LEU A 383 -13.69 -18.21 4.40
C LEU A 383 -13.15 -19.24 3.41
N SER A 384 -12.57 -18.75 2.32
CA SER A 384 -12.17 -19.56 1.17
C SER A 384 -10.64 -19.57 0.98
N PRO A 385 -10.05 -20.70 0.54
CA PRO A 385 -8.64 -20.74 0.16
C PRO A 385 -8.38 -19.91 -1.11
N MET A 386 -7.13 -19.46 -1.27
CA MET A 386 -6.65 -18.74 -2.45
C MET A 386 -5.76 -19.67 -3.28
N HIS A 387 -6.17 -19.96 -4.50
CA HIS A 387 -5.44 -20.80 -5.44
C HIS A 387 -4.54 -19.96 -6.33
N GLY A 388 -3.24 -20.32 -6.42
CA GLY A 388 -2.34 -19.76 -7.41
C GLY A 388 -2.56 -20.45 -8.75
N VAL A 389 -2.81 -19.67 -9.81
CA VAL A 389 -3.04 -20.17 -11.17
C VAL A 389 -2.12 -19.48 -12.17
N GLU A 390 -1.76 -20.18 -13.24
CA GLU A 390 -0.99 -19.65 -14.37
C GLU A 390 -1.90 -19.55 -15.59
N ILE A 391 -2.03 -18.35 -16.14
CA ILE A 391 -2.89 -18.07 -17.29
C ILE A 391 -2.01 -17.76 -18.49
N ALA A 392 -2.17 -18.52 -19.58
CA ALA A 392 -1.49 -18.27 -20.84
C ALA A 392 -2.26 -17.21 -21.64
N THR A 393 -1.56 -16.18 -22.09
CA THR A 393 -2.11 -15.15 -22.96
C THR A 393 -2.07 -15.56 -24.42
N ARG A 394 -2.79 -14.83 -25.28
CA ARG A 394 -2.84 -15.03 -26.75
C ARG A 394 -1.46 -14.93 -27.41
N ASP A 395 -0.51 -14.20 -26.83
CA ASP A 395 0.87 -14.02 -27.31
C ASP A 395 1.89 -14.91 -26.58
N GLY A 396 1.42 -15.84 -25.73
CA GLY A 396 2.22 -16.84 -25.07
C GLY A 396 2.94 -16.40 -23.79
N LEU A 397 2.60 -15.20 -23.24
CA LEU A 397 3.04 -14.82 -21.92
C LEU A 397 2.27 -15.63 -20.86
N VAL A 398 2.88 -15.95 -19.73
CA VAL A 398 2.23 -16.61 -18.60
C VAL A 398 2.00 -15.60 -17.49
N LEU A 399 0.75 -15.44 -17.06
CA LEU A 399 0.34 -14.52 -16.02
C LEU A 399 0.17 -15.26 -14.69
N PRO A 400 1.06 -15.06 -13.70
CA PRO A 400 0.85 -15.60 -12.35
C PRO A 400 -0.34 -14.89 -11.70
N SER A 401 -1.38 -15.64 -11.34
CA SER A 401 -2.68 -15.10 -10.93
C SER A 401 -3.22 -15.84 -9.71
N TYR A 402 -4.25 -15.28 -9.08
CA TYR A 402 -4.88 -15.85 -7.90
C TYR A 402 -6.39 -15.95 -8.07
N LEU A 403 -6.92 -17.13 -7.78
CA LEU A 403 -8.35 -17.43 -7.84
C LEU A 403 -8.85 -17.79 -6.45
N THR A 404 -9.97 -17.19 -6.05
CA THR A 404 -10.71 -17.56 -4.83
C THR A 404 -12.15 -17.87 -5.22
N LEU A 405 -12.65 -18.99 -4.78
CA LEU A 405 -14.00 -19.47 -5.06
C LEU A 405 -14.86 -19.44 -3.78
N PRO A 406 -16.18 -19.27 -3.88
CA PRO A 406 -17.07 -19.52 -2.76
C PRO A 406 -16.81 -20.91 -2.15
N SER A 407 -16.66 -21.00 -0.84
CA SER A 407 -16.33 -22.25 -0.13
C SER A 407 -17.27 -23.42 -0.42
N TRP A 408 -18.53 -23.14 -0.82
CA TRP A 408 -19.52 -24.15 -1.17
C TRP A 408 -19.48 -24.61 -2.63
N SER A 409 -18.69 -23.95 -3.49
CA SER A 409 -18.61 -24.22 -4.91
C SER A 409 -17.35 -24.97 -5.34
N ASP A 410 -16.46 -25.24 -4.39
CA ASP A 410 -15.18 -25.94 -4.58
C ASP A 410 -15.01 -26.89 -3.38
N SER A 411 -15.86 -27.92 -3.32
CA SER A 411 -15.96 -28.78 -2.15
C SER A 411 -14.78 -29.74 -1.96
N ASP A 412 -14.04 -30.03 -3.03
CA ASP A 412 -12.84 -30.87 -3.01
C ASP A 412 -11.55 -30.04 -2.93
N GLY A 413 -11.64 -28.70 -3.04
CA GLY A 413 -10.52 -27.77 -2.89
C GLY A 413 -9.53 -27.79 -4.05
N ASP A 414 -9.96 -28.21 -5.24
CA ASP A 414 -9.09 -28.31 -6.43
C ASP A 414 -8.94 -26.98 -7.19
N GLY A 415 -9.65 -25.93 -6.77
CA GLY A 415 -9.65 -24.60 -7.40
C GLY A 415 -10.54 -24.52 -8.64
N ARG A 416 -11.52 -25.42 -8.77
CA ARG A 416 -12.52 -25.44 -9.84
C ARG A 416 -13.91 -25.48 -9.24
N PRO A 417 -14.82 -24.57 -9.64
CA PRO A 417 -16.18 -24.63 -9.13
C PRO A 417 -16.97 -25.77 -9.81
N GLU A 418 -17.90 -26.40 -9.08
CA GLU A 418 -18.80 -27.42 -9.64
C GLU A 418 -19.69 -26.88 -10.77
N SER A 419 -19.87 -25.57 -10.84
CA SER A 419 -20.57 -24.88 -11.92
C SER A 419 -20.05 -23.44 -12.06
N ALA A 420 -20.10 -22.90 -13.28
CA ALA A 420 -19.65 -21.53 -13.57
C ALA A 420 -20.40 -20.49 -12.72
N LEU A 421 -19.66 -19.55 -12.15
CA LEU A 421 -20.12 -18.55 -11.20
C LEU A 421 -20.17 -17.14 -11.85
N PRO A 422 -20.94 -16.20 -11.30
CA PRO A 422 -20.64 -14.78 -11.51
C PRO A 422 -19.21 -14.51 -11.04
N MET A 423 -18.46 -13.65 -11.75
CA MET A 423 -17.05 -13.40 -11.45
C MET A 423 -16.76 -11.91 -11.30
N VAL A 424 -15.84 -11.60 -10.37
CA VAL A 424 -15.21 -10.28 -10.29
C VAL A 424 -13.73 -10.43 -10.65
N LEU A 425 -13.32 -9.76 -11.72
CA LEU A 425 -11.92 -9.55 -12.07
C LEU A 425 -11.41 -8.38 -11.23
N LEU A 426 -10.56 -8.68 -10.24
CA LEU A 426 -10.00 -7.70 -9.32
C LEU A 426 -8.60 -7.31 -9.79
N VAL A 427 -8.41 -6.04 -10.19
CA VAL A 427 -7.18 -5.56 -10.82
C VAL A 427 -6.41 -4.67 -9.85
N HIS A 428 -5.13 -5.01 -9.60
CA HIS A 428 -4.28 -4.23 -8.70
C HIS A 428 -3.87 -2.88 -9.32
N GLY A 429 -3.54 -1.93 -8.45
CA GLY A 429 -2.98 -0.63 -8.81
C GLY A 429 -1.49 -0.67 -9.15
N GLY A 430 -0.91 0.47 -9.43
CA GLY A 430 0.49 0.63 -9.79
C GLY A 430 0.66 1.36 -11.12
N PRO A 431 0.87 0.67 -12.29
CA PRO A 431 0.80 -0.76 -12.57
C PRO A 431 1.99 -1.60 -12.05
N TRP A 432 3.10 -0.93 -11.73
CA TRP A 432 4.35 -1.55 -11.25
C TRP A 432 4.21 -1.99 -9.78
N ALA A 433 3.32 -2.91 -9.55
CA ALA A 433 3.01 -3.57 -8.28
C ALA A 433 2.66 -5.03 -8.57
N ARG A 434 2.10 -5.77 -7.61
CA ARG A 434 1.62 -7.13 -7.82
C ARG A 434 0.59 -7.55 -6.79
N ASP A 435 -0.25 -8.52 -7.15
CA ASP A 435 -0.99 -9.35 -6.22
C ASP A 435 -0.11 -10.47 -5.67
N ALA A 436 -0.43 -10.94 -4.47
CA ALA A 436 0.30 -11.99 -3.78
C ALA A 436 -0.65 -12.93 -3.02
N TRP A 437 -0.21 -14.17 -2.81
CA TRP A 437 -0.94 -15.14 -2.01
C TRP A 437 -1.08 -14.73 -0.54
N GLY A 438 -2.23 -14.98 0.05
CA GLY A 438 -2.52 -14.80 1.44
C GLY A 438 -3.94 -14.27 1.69
N PHE A 439 -4.26 -13.95 2.94
CA PHE A 439 -5.55 -13.38 3.28
C PHE A 439 -5.73 -12.02 2.60
N ASN A 440 -6.76 -11.93 1.77
CA ASN A 440 -7.16 -10.70 1.12
C ASN A 440 -8.64 -10.43 1.44
N PRO A 441 -8.99 -9.32 2.11
CA PRO A 441 -10.37 -9.05 2.51
C PRO A 441 -11.32 -8.93 1.32
N TYR A 442 -10.89 -8.40 0.18
CA TYR A 442 -11.72 -8.35 -1.04
C TYR A 442 -12.00 -9.74 -1.60
N HIS A 443 -10.99 -10.63 -1.65
CA HIS A 443 -11.19 -12.01 -2.07
C HIS A 443 -12.18 -12.74 -1.16
N GLN A 444 -12.00 -12.62 0.16
CA GLN A 444 -12.90 -13.25 1.13
C GLN A 444 -14.33 -12.70 1.07
N TRP A 445 -14.44 -11.38 0.97
CA TRP A 445 -15.72 -10.71 0.86
C TRP A 445 -16.49 -11.16 -0.40
N LEU A 446 -15.88 -11.00 -1.57
CA LEU A 446 -16.54 -11.29 -2.85
C LEU A 446 -16.85 -12.78 -3.00
N ALA A 447 -15.94 -13.67 -2.59
CA ALA A 447 -16.19 -15.12 -2.59
C ALA A 447 -17.36 -15.49 -1.66
N ASN A 448 -17.42 -14.92 -0.44
CA ASN A 448 -18.53 -15.12 0.46
C ASN A 448 -19.86 -14.56 -0.09
N ARG A 449 -19.83 -13.61 -1.03
CA ARG A 449 -21.02 -13.11 -1.74
C ARG A 449 -21.43 -13.97 -2.94
N GLY A 450 -20.64 -15.01 -3.28
CA GLY A 450 -20.98 -15.99 -4.33
C GLY A 450 -20.27 -15.72 -5.66
N TYR A 451 -19.23 -14.90 -5.66
CA TYR A 451 -18.44 -14.61 -6.86
C TYR A 451 -17.17 -15.47 -6.90
N ALA A 452 -16.79 -15.96 -8.07
CA ALA A 452 -15.40 -16.26 -8.34
C ALA A 452 -14.61 -14.94 -8.34
N VAL A 453 -13.47 -14.91 -7.68
CA VAL A 453 -12.60 -13.71 -7.61
C VAL A 453 -11.28 -14.03 -8.25
N LEU A 454 -10.98 -13.36 -9.35
CA LEU A 454 -9.73 -13.53 -10.09
C LEU A 454 -8.89 -12.28 -10.03
N SER A 455 -7.69 -12.37 -9.40
CA SER A 455 -6.65 -11.34 -9.45
C SER A 455 -5.55 -11.75 -10.40
N VAL A 456 -5.15 -10.85 -11.29
CA VAL A 456 -4.21 -11.14 -12.38
C VAL A 456 -3.00 -10.24 -12.27
N ASN A 457 -1.81 -10.84 -12.20
CA ASN A 457 -0.58 -10.10 -12.44
C ASN A 457 -0.37 -10.01 -13.95
N PHE A 458 -0.90 -8.95 -14.56
CA PHE A 458 -0.75 -8.62 -15.97
C PHE A 458 0.68 -8.13 -16.28
N ARG A 459 1.09 -8.13 -17.56
CA ARG A 459 2.40 -7.58 -17.96
C ARG A 459 2.60 -6.17 -17.40
N GLY A 460 3.80 -5.86 -16.93
CA GLY A 460 4.08 -4.64 -16.18
C GLY A 460 4.05 -4.83 -14.66
N SER A 461 3.45 -5.93 -14.14
CA SER A 461 3.53 -6.26 -12.71
C SER A 461 4.96 -6.59 -12.30
N THR A 462 5.34 -6.21 -11.06
CA THR A 462 6.68 -6.43 -10.51
C THR A 462 6.83 -7.81 -9.85
N GLY A 463 8.08 -8.24 -9.65
CA GLY A 463 8.39 -9.48 -8.93
C GLY A 463 8.52 -10.72 -9.81
N PHE A 464 8.35 -10.59 -11.13
CA PHE A 464 8.43 -11.69 -12.10
C PHE A 464 9.56 -11.53 -13.13
N GLY A 465 10.57 -10.73 -12.78
CA GLY A 465 11.70 -10.38 -13.64
C GLY A 465 11.46 -9.15 -14.51
N LYS A 466 12.55 -8.55 -14.98
CA LYS A 466 12.51 -7.32 -15.76
C LYS A 466 11.83 -7.49 -17.13
N ALA A 467 11.95 -8.66 -17.77
CA ALA A 467 11.29 -8.91 -19.04
C ALA A 467 9.76 -8.84 -18.91
N PHE A 468 9.20 -9.33 -17.81
CA PHE A 468 7.77 -9.26 -17.53
C PHE A 468 7.33 -7.81 -17.28
N VAL A 469 8.09 -7.04 -16.49
CA VAL A 469 7.82 -5.63 -16.22
C VAL A 469 7.87 -4.81 -17.50
N ASN A 470 8.94 -4.95 -18.29
CA ASN A 470 9.17 -4.12 -19.49
C ASN A 470 8.20 -4.43 -20.65
N LYS A 471 7.57 -5.62 -20.66
CA LYS A 471 6.48 -5.92 -21.61
C LYS A 471 5.26 -5.02 -21.43
N GLY A 472 5.11 -4.35 -20.30
CA GLY A 472 4.05 -3.36 -20.05
C GLY A 472 4.35 -1.96 -20.59
N ASP A 473 5.58 -1.68 -21.07
CA ASP A 473 5.99 -0.36 -21.49
C ASP A 473 5.20 0.12 -22.70
N GLY A 474 4.48 1.24 -22.52
CA GLY A 474 3.63 1.82 -23.54
C GLY A 474 2.39 0.98 -23.89
N GLN A 475 2.00 0.01 -23.06
CA GLN A 475 0.93 -0.93 -23.36
C GLN A 475 -0.38 -0.68 -22.59
N TRP A 476 -0.54 0.50 -21.98
CA TRP A 476 -1.81 0.88 -21.35
C TRP A 476 -2.93 0.92 -22.41
N ALA A 477 -4.10 0.33 -22.09
CA ALA A 477 -5.22 0.11 -23.01
C ALA A 477 -4.86 -0.70 -24.30
N ASP A 478 -3.72 -1.38 -24.30
CA ASP A 478 -3.26 -2.28 -25.36
C ASP A 478 -2.98 -3.67 -24.77
N SER A 479 -1.83 -4.26 -24.94
CA SER A 479 -1.52 -5.62 -24.47
C SER A 479 -1.71 -5.82 -22.95
N MET A 480 -1.56 -4.78 -22.12
CA MET A 480 -1.91 -4.85 -20.70
C MET A 480 -3.42 -5.06 -20.48
N HIS A 481 -4.26 -4.47 -21.33
CA HIS A 481 -5.70 -4.72 -21.32
C HIS A 481 -6.03 -6.10 -21.91
N ASP A 482 -5.34 -6.49 -22.97
CA ASP A 482 -5.48 -7.83 -23.56
C ASP A 482 -5.20 -8.95 -22.56
N ASP A 483 -4.22 -8.79 -21.65
CA ASP A 483 -3.96 -9.76 -20.59
C ASP A 483 -5.19 -9.95 -19.68
N LEU A 484 -5.92 -8.88 -19.38
CA LEU A 484 -7.16 -8.94 -18.60
C LEU A 484 -8.29 -9.61 -19.36
N VAL A 485 -8.43 -9.30 -20.66
CA VAL A 485 -9.38 -9.97 -21.55
C VAL A 485 -9.10 -11.47 -21.64
N ASP A 486 -7.84 -11.85 -21.87
CA ASP A 486 -7.42 -13.26 -21.96
C ASP A 486 -7.69 -14.00 -20.66
N SER A 487 -7.55 -13.31 -19.52
CA SER A 487 -7.85 -13.91 -18.21
C SER A 487 -9.34 -14.16 -18.00
N VAL A 488 -10.21 -13.28 -18.50
CA VAL A 488 -11.66 -13.53 -18.53
C VAL A 488 -12.00 -14.71 -19.45
N GLU A 489 -11.42 -14.75 -20.65
CA GLU A 489 -11.63 -15.84 -21.59
C GLU A 489 -11.14 -17.17 -21.01
N TRP A 490 -9.99 -17.18 -20.33
CA TRP A 490 -9.50 -18.37 -19.61
C TRP A 490 -10.51 -18.82 -18.55
N ALA A 491 -11.04 -17.90 -17.73
CA ALA A 491 -12.00 -18.25 -16.68
C ALA A 491 -13.30 -18.83 -17.24
N VAL A 492 -13.79 -18.28 -18.35
CA VAL A 492 -14.99 -18.80 -19.03
C VAL A 492 -14.71 -20.17 -19.66
N ALA A 493 -13.58 -20.33 -20.36
CA ALA A 493 -13.20 -21.58 -21.01
C ALA A 493 -12.96 -22.74 -20.03
N ASN A 494 -12.50 -22.42 -18.80
CA ASN A 494 -12.29 -23.41 -17.74
C ASN A 494 -13.53 -23.63 -16.84
N GLY A 495 -14.69 -23.06 -17.18
CA GLY A 495 -15.93 -23.24 -16.43
C GLY A 495 -15.95 -22.50 -15.07
N VAL A 496 -15.05 -21.56 -14.85
CA VAL A 496 -15.00 -20.75 -13.63
C VAL A 496 -16.06 -19.64 -13.68
N ALA A 497 -16.16 -18.92 -14.80
CA ALA A 497 -16.99 -17.73 -14.94
C ALA A 497 -18.17 -17.91 -15.91
N GLN A 498 -19.34 -17.37 -15.57
CA GLN A 498 -20.45 -17.13 -16.47
C GLN A 498 -20.12 -15.90 -17.34
N ARG A 499 -20.08 -16.09 -18.68
CA ARG A 499 -19.64 -15.06 -19.63
C ARG A 499 -20.38 -13.72 -19.51
N ASP A 500 -21.65 -13.76 -19.25
CA ASP A 500 -22.54 -12.59 -19.17
C ASP A 500 -22.60 -11.96 -17.76
N LYS A 501 -21.85 -12.51 -16.80
CA LYS A 501 -21.84 -12.08 -15.40
C LYS A 501 -20.42 -11.82 -14.86
N VAL A 502 -19.60 -11.18 -15.65
CA VAL A 502 -18.25 -10.76 -15.24
C VAL A 502 -18.26 -9.27 -14.98
N ALA A 503 -17.85 -8.86 -13.77
CA ALA A 503 -17.56 -7.48 -13.46
C ALA A 503 -16.04 -7.26 -13.35
N ILE A 504 -15.57 -6.04 -13.67
CA ILE A 504 -14.20 -5.61 -13.43
C ILE A 504 -14.16 -4.59 -12.30
N MET A 505 -13.21 -4.73 -11.38
CA MET A 505 -13.05 -3.85 -10.22
C MET A 505 -11.59 -3.58 -9.94
N GLY A 506 -11.22 -2.34 -9.60
CA GLY A 506 -9.86 -2.04 -9.18
C GLY A 506 -9.66 -0.61 -8.71
N GLY A 507 -8.50 -0.36 -8.11
CA GLY A 507 -8.11 0.94 -7.58
C GLY A 507 -6.88 1.53 -8.30
N SER A 508 -6.80 2.86 -8.43
CA SER A 508 -5.67 3.54 -9.06
C SER A 508 -5.48 3.09 -10.53
N TYR A 509 -4.34 2.51 -10.90
CA TYR A 509 -4.21 1.87 -12.22
C TYR A 509 -5.29 0.79 -12.44
N GLY A 510 -5.63 -0.03 -11.42
CA GLY A 510 -6.74 -0.98 -11.51
C GLY A 510 -8.09 -0.33 -11.77
N GLY A 511 -8.29 0.89 -11.24
CA GLY A 511 -9.46 1.73 -11.56
C GLY A 511 -9.43 2.23 -13.01
N TYR A 512 -8.26 2.63 -13.52
CA TYR A 512 -8.08 2.90 -14.95
C TYR A 512 -8.41 1.66 -15.80
N ALA A 513 -7.93 0.48 -15.41
CA ALA A 513 -8.23 -0.77 -16.10
C ALA A 513 -9.74 -1.09 -16.07
N ALA A 514 -10.43 -0.78 -14.96
CA ALA A 514 -11.88 -0.91 -14.86
C ALA A 514 -12.63 0.04 -15.80
N LEU A 515 -12.15 1.29 -15.94
CA LEU A 515 -12.66 2.24 -16.94
C LEU A 515 -12.33 1.78 -18.36
N ALA A 516 -11.11 1.28 -18.61
CA ALA A 516 -10.70 0.73 -19.91
C ALA A 516 -11.59 -0.46 -20.32
N GLY A 517 -11.97 -1.30 -19.37
CA GLY A 517 -12.85 -2.44 -19.61
C GLY A 517 -14.20 -2.04 -20.20
N VAL A 518 -14.81 -0.96 -19.73
CA VAL A 518 -16.13 -0.52 -20.23
C VAL A 518 -16.05 0.43 -21.42
N THR A 519 -14.85 0.94 -21.76
CA THR A 519 -14.64 1.82 -22.92
C THR A 519 -14.05 1.09 -24.13
N PHE A 520 -13.00 0.28 -23.94
CA PHE A 520 -12.32 -0.41 -25.04
C PHE A 520 -12.89 -1.79 -25.35
N THR A 521 -13.54 -2.45 -24.35
CA THR A 521 -14.23 -3.73 -24.51
C THR A 521 -15.64 -3.70 -23.92
N PRO A 522 -16.53 -2.80 -24.42
CA PRO A 522 -17.80 -2.42 -23.78
C PRO A 522 -18.81 -3.58 -23.67
N ASP A 523 -18.60 -4.67 -24.38
CA ASP A 523 -19.48 -5.84 -24.37
C ASP A 523 -18.96 -6.99 -23.49
N LEU A 524 -17.70 -6.91 -22.98
CA LEU A 524 -17.08 -7.98 -22.21
C LEU A 524 -17.56 -8.03 -20.76
N PHE A 525 -17.64 -6.87 -20.12
CA PHE A 525 -18.00 -6.77 -18.69
C PHE A 525 -19.46 -6.35 -18.52
N ALA A 526 -20.16 -6.98 -17.58
CA ALA A 526 -21.53 -6.64 -17.24
C ALA A 526 -21.63 -5.38 -16.37
N ALA A 527 -20.59 -5.08 -15.60
CA ALA A 527 -20.50 -3.91 -14.71
C ALA A 527 -19.03 -3.57 -14.40
N SER A 528 -18.77 -2.33 -13.98
CA SER A 528 -17.43 -1.86 -13.63
C SER A 528 -17.43 -1.06 -12.34
N VAL A 529 -16.39 -1.25 -11.51
CA VAL A 529 -16.14 -0.49 -10.27
C VAL A 529 -14.76 0.14 -10.34
N ALA A 530 -14.68 1.45 -10.49
CA ALA A 530 -13.46 2.23 -10.64
C ALA A 530 -13.19 3.07 -9.40
N ILE A 531 -12.11 2.78 -8.68
CA ILE A 531 -11.76 3.43 -7.41
C ILE A 531 -10.52 4.30 -7.63
N VAL A 532 -10.60 5.61 -7.29
CA VAL A 532 -9.51 6.60 -7.44
C VAL A 532 -8.82 6.48 -8.81
N ALA A 533 -9.63 6.46 -9.86
CA ALA A 533 -9.26 6.02 -11.20
C ALA A 533 -8.85 7.19 -12.11
N PRO A 534 -7.68 7.13 -12.79
CA PRO A 534 -7.37 8.03 -13.88
C PRO A 534 -8.32 7.82 -15.07
N SER A 535 -9.05 8.85 -15.47
CA SER A 535 -9.91 8.82 -16.65
C SER A 535 -9.29 9.47 -17.87
N ASN A 536 -8.32 10.38 -17.64
CA ASN A 536 -7.60 11.10 -18.68
C ASN A 536 -6.11 11.15 -18.33
N LEU A 537 -5.30 10.43 -19.10
CA LEU A 537 -3.86 10.29 -18.84
C LEU A 537 -3.08 11.59 -19.05
N ILE A 538 -3.62 12.57 -19.80
CA ILE A 538 -2.99 13.88 -19.95
C ILE A 538 -3.14 14.65 -18.63
N THR A 539 -4.35 14.79 -18.11
CA THR A 539 -4.61 15.52 -16.86
C THR A 539 -3.97 14.83 -15.65
N LEU A 540 -3.96 13.49 -15.62
CA LEU A 540 -3.21 12.72 -14.63
C LEU A 540 -1.73 13.16 -14.60
N LEU A 541 -1.02 13.06 -15.73
CA LEU A 541 0.42 13.36 -15.78
C LEU A 541 0.72 14.86 -15.59
N GLU A 542 -0.24 15.75 -15.83
CA GLU A 542 -0.10 17.19 -15.57
C GLU A 542 -0.31 17.56 -14.10
N SER A 543 -1.00 16.71 -13.32
CA SER A 543 -1.38 16.96 -11.92
C SER A 543 -0.61 16.16 -10.87
N VAL A 544 0.39 15.36 -11.27
CA VAL A 544 1.19 14.57 -10.33
C VAL A 544 1.90 15.45 -9.30
N PRO A 545 2.08 14.98 -8.05
CA PRO A 545 2.76 15.73 -7.00
C PRO A 545 4.19 16.13 -7.38
N ALA A 546 4.68 17.25 -6.86
CA ALA A 546 6.01 17.77 -7.17
C ALA A 546 7.13 16.78 -6.84
N TYR A 547 7.00 16.00 -5.77
CA TYR A 547 7.98 15.00 -5.36
C TYR A 547 8.03 13.77 -6.31
N TRP A 548 7.10 13.68 -7.28
CA TRP A 548 7.19 12.70 -8.37
C TRP A 548 8.03 13.21 -9.56
N ALA A 549 8.60 14.40 -9.49
CA ALA A 549 9.45 14.94 -10.56
C ALA A 549 10.56 13.96 -11.02
N PRO A 550 11.23 13.19 -10.14
CA PRO A 550 12.19 12.17 -10.55
C PRO A 550 11.60 11.03 -11.39
N MET A 551 10.29 10.79 -11.28
CA MET A 551 9.58 9.73 -12.02
C MET A 551 9.11 10.19 -13.42
N THR A 552 9.27 11.46 -13.76
CA THR A 552 8.76 12.02 -15.04
C THR A 552 9.29 11.28 -16.24
N GLU A 553 10.59 10.94 -16.27
CA GLU A 553 11.20 10.23 -17.38
C GLU A 553 10.72 8.77 -17.45
N MET A 554 10.47 8.15 -16.29
CA MET A 554 9.88 6.82 -16.24
C MET A 554 8.48 6.82 -16.85
N PHE A 555 7.61 7.78 -16.52
CA PHE A 555 6.28 7.90 -17.15
C PHE A 555 6.38 8.18 -18.65
N ALA A 556 7.31 9.06 -19.08
CA ALA A 556 7.52 9.36 -20.48
C ALA A 556 7.92 8.12 -21.29
N LYS A 557 8.70 7.23 -20.73
CA LYS A 557 9.15 5.98 -21.36
C LYS A 557 8.11 4.87 -21.28
N ARG A 558 7.53 4.66 -20.08
CA ARG A 558 6.68 3.50 -19.79
C ARG A 558 5.21 3.71 -20.10
N VAL A 559 4.75 4.96 -20.30
CA VAL A 559 3.38 5.27 -20.71
C VAL A 559 3.39 6.03 -22.04
N ALA A 560 3.64 7.34 -22.01
CA ALA A 560 3.94 8.15 -23.18
C ALA A 560 4.45 9.53 -22.75
N ASP A 561 5.23 10.20 -23.62
CA ASP A 561 5.81 11.50 -23.31
C ASP A 561 4.84 12.64 -23.57
N LYS A 562 4.25 13.20 -22.51
CA LYS A 562 3.30 14.33 -22.58
C LYS A 562 3.89 15.60 -23.18
N ARG A 563 5.22 15.72 -23.30
CA ARG A 563 5.94 16.88 -23.86
C ARG A 563 5.92 16.89 -25.38
N THR A 564 5.66 15.73 -26.02
CA THR A 564 5.64 15.60 -27.48
C THR A 564 4.21 15.56 -28.03
N PRO A 565 3.96 16.08 -29.25
CA PRO A 565 2.65 15.98 -29.90
C PRO A 565 2.20 14.51 -30.09
N GLU A 566 3.12 13.63 -30.42
CA GLU A 566 2.85 12.20 -30.60
C GLU A 566 2.46 11.53 -29.28
N GLY A 567 3.25 11.76 -28.20
CA GLY A 567 2.93 11.24 -26.89
C GLY A 567 1.59 11.75 -26.37
N ARG A 568 1.26 13.04 -26.57
CA ARG A 568 -0.07 13.57 -26.20
C ARG A 568 -1.20 12.93 -26.99
N ARG A 569 -1.03 12.64 -28.28
CA ARG A 569 -2.03 11.88 -29.06
C ARG A 569 -2.23 10.50 -28.45
N ARG A 570 -1.12 9.77 -28.18
CA ARG A 570 -1.18 8.43 -27.57
C ARG A 570 -1.86 8.46 -26.21
N LEU A 571 -1.50 9.39 -25.31
CA LEU A 571 -2.16 9.57 -24.01
C LEU A 571 -3.67 9.79 -24.16
N ARG A 572 -4.08 10.64 -25.11
CA ARG A 572 -5.49 10.87 -25.38
C ARG A 572 -6.19 9.59 -25.87
N ASP A 573 -5.58 8.89 -26.82
CA ASP A 573 -6.16 7.69 -27.43
C ASP A 573 -6.28 6.52 -26.41
N MET A 574 -5.40 6.46 -25.41
CA MET A 574 -5.46 5.53 -24.29
C MET A 574 -6.34 6.00 -23.12
N SER A 575 -6.91 7.20 -23.15
CA SER A 575 -7.70 7.77 -22.06
C SER A 575 -9.17 7.32 -22.13
N PRO A 576 -9.72 6.66 -21.12
CA PRO A 576 -11.13 6.25 -21.09
C PRO A 576 -12.12 7.39 -21.34
N LEU A 577 -11.83 8.61 -20.86
CA LEU A 577 -12.66 9.78 -21.07
C LEU A 577 -12.86 10.09 -22.57
N THR A 578 -11.87 9.84 -23.41
CA THR A 578 -11.96 10.05 -24.87
C THR A 578 -12.95 9.08 -25.54
N HIS A 579 -13.18 7.94 -24.90
CA HIS A 579 -14.03 6.85 -25.39
C HIS A 579 -15.32 6.69 -24.58
N VAL A 580 -15.76 7.72 -23.88
CA VAL A 580 -16.96 7.69 -23.04
C VAL A 580 -18.24 7.33 -23.81
N ASP A 581 -18.25 7.59 -25.13
CA ASP A 581 -19.35 7.24 -26.03
C ASP A 581 -19.54 5.73 -26.21
N GLU A 582 -18.50 4.93 -25.93
CA GLU A 582 -18.53 3.48 -26.04
C GLU A 582 -19.11 2.80 -24.78
N ILE A 583 -19.23 3.53 -23.68
CA ILE A 583 -19.74 2.95 -22.41
C ILE A 583 -21.22 2.54 -22.59
N LYS A 584 -21.50 1.25 -22.40
CA LYS A 584 -22.84 0.67 -22.49
C LYS A 584 -23.30 0.06 -21.17
N LYS A 585 -22.39 -0.07 -20.19
CA LYS A 585 -22.64 -0.83 -18.97
C LYS A 585 -22.56 0.07 -17.73
N PRO A 586 -23.24 -0.32 -16.65
CA PRO A 586 -23.19 0.42 -15.41
C PRO A 586 -21.77 0.60 -14.86
N LEU A 587 -21.47 1.81 -14.41
CA LEU A 587 -20.21 2.17 -13.78
C LEU A 587 -20.45 2.70 -12.36
N LEU A 588 -19.64 2.20 -11.40
CA LEU A 588 -19.53 2.78 -10.06
C LEU A 588 -18.16 3.41 -9.91
N VAL A 589 -18.11 4.66 -9.48
CA VAL A 589 -16.89 5.44 -9.23
C VAL A 589 -16.79 5.76 -7.75
N GLY A 590 -15.61 5.49 -7.14
CA GLY A 590 -15.28 5.87 -5.78
C GLY A 590 -14.07 6.80 -5.75
N GLN A 591 -14.13 7.92 -4.99
CA GLN A 591 -13.06 8.91 -4.96
C GLN A 591 -12.87 9.53 -3.58
N GLY A 592 -11.62 9.75 -3.16
CA GLY A 592 -11.25 10.63 -2.06
C GLY A 592 -10.98 12.05 -2.57
N ALA A 593 -11.53 13.06 -1.90
CA ALA A 593 -11.40 14.44 -2.36
C ALA A 593 -9.98 15.00 -2.24
N ASN A 594 -9.20 14.49 -1.26
CA ASN A 594 -7.85 14.95 -0.98
C ASN A 594 -6.76 14.14 -1.68
N ASP A 595 -7.13 13.27 -2.64
CA ASP A 595 -6.19 12.41 -3.35
C ASP A 595 -5.10 13.23 -4.05
N PRO A 596 -3.80 13.13 -3.65
CA PRO A 596 -2.72 13.87 -4.29
C PRO A 596 -2.20 13.21 -5.56
N ARG A 597 -2.46 11.90 -5.75
CA ARG A 597 -1.92 11.09 -6.86
C ARG A 597 -2.84 11.12 -8.09
N VAL A 598 -4.13 10.84 -7.85
CA VAL A 598 -5.21 10.87 -8.85
C VAL A 598 -6.24 11.88 -8.38
N LYS A 599 -6.10 13.09 -8.85
CA LYS A 599 -6.95 14.20 -8.41
C LYS A 599 -8.43 13.87 -8.62
N ARG A 600 -9.31 14.34 -7.70
CA ARG A 600 -10.76 14.20 -7.78
C ARG A 600 -11.32 14.52 -9.16
N GLN A 601 -10.70 15.49 -9.85
CA GLN A 601 -11.10 15.91 -11.19
C GLN A 601 -11.08 14.77 -12.22
N GLU A 602 -10.27 13.72 -12.01
CA GLU A 602 -10.29 12.53 -12.87
C GLU A 602 -11.64 11.80 -12.80
N SER A 603 -12.19 11.65 -11.61
CA SER A 603 -13.53 11.08 -11.40
C SER A 603 -14.63 12.05 -11.83
N ASP A 604 -14.53 13.34 -11.46
CA ASP A 604 -15.54 14.36 -11.80
C ASP A 604 -15.74 14.48 -13.33
N GLN A 605 -14.66 14.47 -14.12
CA GLN A 605 -14.75 14.68 -15.57
C GLN A 605 -15.43 13.51 -16.30
N ILE A 606 -15.16 12.25 -15.92
CA ILE A 606 -15.80 11.10 -16.57
C ILE A 606 -17.27 10.98 -16.14
N VAL A 607 -17.60 11.23 -14.86
CA VAL A 607 -18.97 11.20 -14.38
C VAL A 607 -19.82 12.29 -15.05
N ARG A 608 -19.30 13.53 -15.19
CA ARG A 608 -19.97 14.61 -15.93
C ARG A 608 -20.16 14.27 -17.39
N ALA A 609 -19.20 13.63 -18.04
CA ALA A 609 -19.32 13.21 -19.42
C ALA A 609 -20.41 12.14 -19.59
N MET A 610 -20.54 11.20 -18.64
CA MET A 610 -21.60 10.20 -18.62
C MET A 610 -22.98 10.82 -18.32
N ASP A 611 -23.06 11.74 -17.36
CA ASP A 611 -24.29 12.50 -17.05
C ASP A 611 -24.83 13.23 -18.29
N ALA A 612 -23.95 13.93 -19.03
CA ALA A 612 -24.32 14.65 -20.23
C ALA A 612 -24.92 13.76 -21.34
N LYS A 613 -24.65 12.44 -21.27
CA LYS A 613 -25.12 11.41 -22.21
C LYS A 613 -26.24 10.55 -21.64
N ASN A 614 -26.69 10.83 -20.42
CA ASN A 614 -27.65 10.02 -19.67
C ASN A 614 -27.25 8.55 -19.51
N LEU A 615 -25.93 8.28 -19.37
CA LEU A 615 -25.41 6.95 -19.10
C LEU A 615 -25.48 6.65 -17.59
N PRO A 616 -25.81 5.41 -17.19
CA PRO A 616 -25.93 5.05 -15.78
C PRO A 616 -24.58 5.07 -15.08
N VAL A 617 -24.41 5.97 -14.10
CA VAL A 617 -23.20 6.06 -13.28
C VAL A 617 -23.57 6.28 -11.82
N THR A 618 -22.93 5.52 -10.92
CA THR A 618 -22.96 5.75 -9.48
C THR A 618 -21.65 6.41 -9.07
N TYR A 619 -21.71 7.51 -8.29
CA TYR A 619 -20.51 8.22 -7.84
C TYR A 619 -20.56 8.49 -6.34
N VAL A 620 -19.57 7.93 -5.62
CA VAL A 620 -19.39 8.10 -4.18
C VAL A 620 -18.08 8.85 -3.93
N LEU A 621 -18.21 10.03 -3.30
CA LEU A 621 -17.07 10.90 -2.96
C LEU A 621 -16.92 10.99 -1.43
N PHE A 622 -15.69 10.92 -0.93
CA PHE A 622 -15.36 11.08 0.48
C PHE A 622 -14.50 12.34 0.67
N PRO A 623 -15.02 13.40 1.31
CA PRO A 623 -14.32 14.69 1.44
C PRO A 623 -13.08 14.64 2.36
N ASP A 624 -12.96 13.63 3.21
CA ASP A 624 -11.91 13.44 4.21
C ASP A 624 -11.00 12.23 3.92
N GLU A 625 -10.99 11.75 2.67
CA GLU A 625 -10.16 10.67 2.18
C GLU A 625 -9.25 11.11 1.03
N GLY A 626 -8.14 10.37 0.89
CA GLY A 626 -7.13 10.56 -0.16
C GLY A 626 -7.14 9.44 -1.20
N HIS A 627 -5.94 8.87 -1.49
CA HIS A 627 -5.76 7.78 -2.46
C HIS A 627 -6.20 6.43 -1.86
N GLY A 628 -7.50 6.28 -1.64
CA GLY A 628 -8.15 5.14 -0.97
C GLY A 628 -8.90 5.57 0.30
N PHE A 629 -9.70 4.65 0.84
CA PHE A 629 -10.58 4.91 1.98
C PHE A 629 -9.98 4.28 3.24
N ALA A 630 -9.27 5.09 4.01
CA ALA A 630 -8.53 4.64 5.18
C ALA A 630 -9.38 4.57 6.45
N LYS A 631 -10.41 5.43 6.57
CA LYS A 631 -11.33 5.38 7.71
C LYS A 631 -12.25 4.17 7.59
N PRO A 632 -12.39 3.35 8.65
CA PRO A 632 -13.21 2.14 8.60
C PRO A 632 -14.66 2.41 8.18
N GLU A 633 -15.28 3.48 8.70
CA GLU A 633 -16.64 3.87 8.36
C GLU A 633 -16.82 4.19 6.88
N ASN A 634 -15.84 4.86 6.27
CA ASN A 634 -15.83 5.19 4.84
C ASN A 634 -15.62 3.95 3.98
N ASN A 635 -14.67 3.10 4.39
CA ASN A 635 -14.37 1.85 3.70
C ASN A 635 -15.58 0.89 3.72
N ILE A 636 -16.20 0.71 4.89
CA ILE A 636 -17.43 -0.11 5.05
C ILE A 636 -18.57 0.46 4.20
N ALA A 637 -18.80 1.78 4.24
CA ALA A 637 -19.86 2.45 3.48
C ALA A 637 -19.66 2.29 1.96
N PHE A 638 -18.43 2.50 1.47
CA PHE A 638 -18.14 2.31 0.05
C PHE A 638 -18.39 0.87 -0.39
N ASN A 639 -17.87 -0.11 0.35
CA ASN A 639 -18.06 -1.52 0.02
C ASN A 639 -19.52 -1.98 0.16
N ALA A 640 -20.34 -1.31 0.99
CA ALA A 640 -21.78 -1.56 1.01
C ALA A 640 -22.45 -1.13 -0.30
N VAL A 641 -22.06 0.02 -0.86
CA VAL A 641 -22.57 0.47 -2.18
C VAL A 641 -22.06 -0.47 -3.30
N VAL A 642 -20.79 -0.87 -3.27
CA VAL A 642 -20.24 -1.84 -4.25
C VAL A 642 -20.99 -3.16 -4.20
N GLU A 643 -21.29 -3.67 -3.01
CA GLU A 643 -22.02 -4.93 -2.83
C GLU A 643 -23.44 -4.86 -3.42
N ALA A 644 -24.16 -3.79 -3.13
CA ALA A 644 -25.48 -3.55 -3.73
C ALA A 644 -25.40 -3.43 -5.25
N PHE A 645 -24.37 -2.76 -5.76
CA PHE A 645 -24.12 -2.58 -7.19
C PHE A 645 -23.85 -3.92 -7.89
N LEU A 646 -22.91 -4.71 -7.37
CA LEU A 646 -22.57 -6.02 -7.96
C LEU A 646 -23.76 -6.97 -7.90
N ALA A 647 -24.47 -7.06 -6.76
CA ALA A 647 -25.64 -7.92 -6.61
C ALA A 647 -26.74 -7.57 -7.63
N LYS A 648 -26.94 -6.29 -7.93
CA LYS A 648 -27.91 -5.83 -8.92
C LYS A 648 -27.54 -6.23 -10.34
N HIS A 649 -26.25 -6.12 -10.71
CA HIS A 649 -25.84 -6.23 -12.12
C HIS A 649 -25.33 -7.61 -12.52
N ILE A 650 -24.73 -8.37 -11.60
CA ILE A 650 -24.19 -9.71 -11.88
C ILE A 650 -24.76 -10.83 -10.97
N GLY A 651 -25.67 -10.46 -10.05
CA GLY A 651 -26.24 -11.39 -9.07
C GLY A 651 -25.36 -11.54 -7.84
N GLY A 652 -25.49 -12.69 -7.15
CA GLY A 652 -24.79 -12.93 -5.89
C GLY A 652 -25.62 -12.49 -4.66
N ARG A 653 -25.06 -12.70 -3.45
CA ARG A 653 -25.69 -12.30 -2.18
C ARG A 653 -25.24 -10.90 -1.79
N ALA A 654 -26.02 -10.23 -0.98
CA ALA A 654 -25.65 -8.94 -0.40
C ALA A 654 -26.05 -8.88 1.08
N GLU A 655 -25.15 -8.34 1.91
CA GLU A 655 -25.53 -7.89 3.25
C GLU A 655 -26.40 -6.65 3.11
N PRO A 656 -27.56 -6.55 3.80
CA PRO A 656 -28.40 -5.38 3.71
C PRO A 656 -27.65 -4.09 4.00
N LEU A 657 -27.89 -3.05 3.20
CA LEU A 657 -27.41 -1.71 3.49
C LEU A 657 -28.31 -1.12 4.58
N THR A 658 -27.72 -0.73 5.70
CA THR A 658 -28.47 -0.18 6.87
C THR A 658 -28.17 1.31 7.05
N ASP A 659 -27.25 1.67 7.93
CA ASP A 659 -26.93 3.05 8.27
C ASP A 659 -25.46 3.44 7.97
N GLU A 660 -24.73 2.58 7.22
CA GLU A 660 -23.31 2.76 6.92
C GLU A 660 -23.04 4.11 6.22
N LEU A 661 -23.90 4.49 5.27
CA LEU A 661 -23.77 5.78 4.58
C LEU A 661 -23.95 6.96 5.53
N GLY A 662 -24.88 6.86 6.48
CA GLY A 662 -25.14 7.91 7.48
C GLY A 662 -24.04 8.05 8.53
N LYS A 663 -23.25 6.98 8.76
CA LYS A 663 -22.11 6.96 9.69
C LYS A 663 -20.79 7.40 9.05
N SER A 664 -20.75 7.47 7.75
CA SER A 664 -19.58 7.83 6.95
C SER A 664 -19.62 9.30 6.50
N SER A 665 -18.54 9.78 5.92
CA SER A 665 -18.48 11.06 5.24
C SER A 665 -18.95 11.00 3.77
N ALA A 666 -19.54 9.89 3.33
CA ALA A 666 -19.89 9.65 1.94
C ALA A 666 -20.86 10.72 1.38
N MET A 667 -20.46 11.31 0.29
CA MET A 667 -21.31 12.16 -0.57
C MET A 667 -21.73 11.32 -1.78
N ILE A 668 -23.00 10.98 -1.90
CA ILE A 668 -23.55 10.31 -3.07
C ILE A 668 -23.84 11.36 -4.14
N VAL A 669 -22.90 11.56 -5.06
CA VAL A 669 -23.02 12.56 -6.13
C VAL A 669 -23.99 12.08 -7.21
N ARG A 670 -23.96 10.78 -7.50
CA ARG A 670 -24.91 10.10 -8.41
C ARG A 670 -25.26 8.73 -7.84
N LYS A 671 -26.55 8.42 -7.83
CA LYS A 671 -27.05 7.09 -7.45
C LYS A 671 -27.01 6.08 -8.59
N GLY A 672 -27.01 6.58 -9.82
CA GLY A 672 -27.16 5.73 -10.99
C GLY A 672 -28.49 4.96 -10.91
N GLU A 673 -28.38 3.63 -11.03
CA GLU A 673 -29.53 2.74 -10.92
C GLU A 673 -29.80 2.19 -9.51
N LEU A 674 -28.98 2.60 -8.50
CA LEU A 674 -29.12 2.08 -7.13
C LEU A 674 -30.21 2.81 -6.34
N ASP A 675 -30.96 2.06 -5.54
CA ASP A 675 -31.86 2.60 -4.54
C ASP A 675 -31.11 2.78 -3.21
N LEU A 676 -30.44 3.92 -3.06
CA LEU A 676 -29.68 4.26 -1.85
C LEU A 676 -30.52 5.12 -0.89
N PRO A 677 -30.46 4.86 0.42
CA PRO A 677 -31.30 5.52 1.44
C PRO A 677 -30.80 6.94 1.80
N VAL A 678 -30.19 7.65 0.87
CA VAL A 678 -29.68 9.03 1.03
C VAL A 678 -29.95 9.81 -0.23
N GLU A 679 -30.05 11.15 -0.13
CA GLU A 679 -30.23 12.01 -1.29
C GLU A 679 -28.94 12.22 -2.07
N GLU A 680 -29.05 12.51 -3.38
CA GLU A 680 -27.88 12.88 -4.19
C GLU A 680 -27.31 14.22 -3.74
N THR A 681 -26.01 14.29 -3.68
CA THR A 681 -25.26 15.53 -3.43
C THR A 681 -25.16 16.34 -4.72
N PRO A 682 -25.66 17.56 -4.77
CA PRO A 682 -25.56 18.38 -5.97
C PRO A 682 -24.11 18.78 -6.25
N TRP A 683 -23.76 18.91 -7.53
CA TRP A 683 -22.43 19.31 -7.98
C TRP A 683 -21.90 20.59 -7.33
N SER A 684 -22.77 21.55 -7.02
CA SER A 684 -22.40 22.79 -6.31
C SER A 684 -21.74 22.53 -4.94
N LYS A 685 -22.17 21.48 -4.22
CA LYS A 685 -21.53 21.08 -2.96
C LYS A 685 -20.18 20.39 -3.20
N VAL A 686 -20.04 19.63 -4.29
CA VAL A 686 -18.78 19.01 -4.69
C VAL A 686 -17.77 20.08 -5.07
N GLU A 687 -18.18 21.07 -5.86
CA GLU A 687 -17.34 22.22 -6.26
C GLU A 687 -16.94 23.09 -5.06
N ALA A 688 -17.81 23.20 -4.06
CA ALA A 688 -17.51 23.94 -2.83
C ALA A 688 -16.36 23.33 -2.02
N LEU A 689 -15.97 22.06 -2.27
CA LEU A 689 -14.78 21.47 -1.64
C LEU A 689 -13.48 22.15 -2.10
N ASP A 690 -13.46 22.71 -3.32
CA ASP A 690 -12.31 23.44 -3.88
C ASP A 690 -12.40 24.95 -3.59
N ALA A 691 -13.57 25.43 -3.17
CA ALA A 691 -13.73 26.85 -2.91
C ALA A 691 -12.80 27.30 -1.79
N PRO A 692 -12.14 28.44 -1.92
CA PRO A 692 -11.44 29.07 -0.81
C PRO A 692 -12.42 29.19 0.36
N VAL A 693 -11.99 28.83 1.56
CA VAL A 693 -12.83 29.00 2.75
C VAL A 693 -13.19 30.50 2.82
N GLU A 694 -14.48 30.83 2.75
CA GLU A 694 -14.92 32.16 3.18
C GLU A 694 -14.61 32.27 4.67
N ILE A 695 -13.49 32.86 4.97
CA ILE A 695 -13.03 33.06 6.32
C ILE A 695 -13.66 34.35 6.82
N PRO A 696 -14.54 34.29 7.82
CA PRO A 696 -15.13 35.50 8.39
C PRO A 696 -13.99 36.43 8.85
N ALA A 697 -14.14 37.72 8.55
CA ALA A 697 -13.24 38.72 9.10
C ALA A 697 -13.38 38.74 10.62
N VAL A 698 -12.34 38.30 11.32
CA VAL A 698 -12.28 38.28 12.79
C VAL A 698 -11.43 39.45 13.23
N SER A 699 -12.00 40.37 14.04
CA SER A 699 -11.24 41.49 14.57
C SER A 699 -10.30 41.02 15.68
N TYR A 700 -9.13 41.65 15.79
CA TYR A 700 -8.15 41.32 16.82
C TYR A 700 -8.72 41.46 18.23
N GLU A 701 -9.57 42.47 18.45
CA GLU A 701 -10.20 42.76 19.73
C GLU A 701 -11.18 41.64 20.17
N SER A 702 -11.75 40.90 19.23
CA SER A 702 -12.69 39.77 19.52
C SER A 702 -11.95 38.48 19.94
N LEU A 703 -10.63 38.43 19.83
CA LEU A 703 -9.83 37.26 20.20
C LEU A 703 -9.63 37.17 21.70
N THR A 704 -9.54 35.95 22.24
CA THR A 704 -9.13 35.73 23.63
C THR A 704 -7.63 36.12 23.84
N GLU A 705 -7.22 36.28 25.07
CA GLU A 705 -5.81 36.65 25.40
C GLU A 705 -4.82 35.59 24.86
N GLY A 706 -5.11 34.30 24.99
CA GLY A 706 -4.28 33.22 24.43
C GLY A 706 -4.22 33.23 22.92
N GLN A 707 -5.35 33.51 22.25
CA GLN A 707 -5.42 33.62 20.78
C GLN A 707 -4.64 34.85 20.28
N ARG A 708 -4.68 35.98 21.00
CA ARG A 708 -3.89 37.20 20.66
C ARG A 708 -2.42 36.92 20.73
N ALA A 709 -1.94 36.24 21.78
CA ALA A 709 -0.53 35.88 21.92
C ALA A 709 -0.02 35.03 20.75
N LEU A 710 -0.82 34.05 20.30
CA LEU A 710 -0.50 33.23 19.12
C LEU A 710 -0.49 34.04 17.82
N VAL A 711 -1.46 34.95 17.65
CA VAL A 711 -1.53 35.85 16.48
C VAL A 711 -0.34 36.80 16.46
N ASP A 712 0.05 37.41 17.59
CA ASP A 712 1.18 38.33 17.67
C ASP A 712 2.49 37.62 17.30
N GLN A 713 2.70 36.40 17.80
CA GLN A 713 3.86 35.60 17.46
C GLN A 713 3.89 35.27 15.95
N ALA A 714 2.77 34.88 15.38
CA ALA A 714 2.67 34.56 13.96
C ALA A 714 2.85 35.81 13.07
N LEU A 715 2.30 36.95 13.46
CA LEU A 715 2.44 38.21 12.72
C LEU A 715 3.91 38.71 12.71
N ALA A 716 4.64 38.47 13.80
CA ALA A 716 6.08 38.79 13.86
C ALA A 716 6.85 37.96 12.81
N GLN A 717 6.56 36.64 12.69
CA GLN A 717 7.15 35.77 11.68
C GLN A 717 6.70 36.15 10.26
N LEU A 718 5.43 36.47 10.08
CA LEU A 718 4.89 36.90 8.79
C LEU A 718 5.53 38.18 8.28
N SER A 719 6.00 39.08 9.17
CA SER A 719 6.66 40.32 8.76
C SER A 719 7.94 40.06 7.96
N GLU A 720 8.61 38.93 8.17
CA GLU A 720 9.85 38.53 7.51
C GLU A 720 9.61 37.75 6.20
N VAL A 721 8.37 37.35 5.90
CA VAL A 721 8.02 36.57 4.69
C VAL A 721 8.07 37.45 3.43
N PRO A 722 8.82 37.08 2.38
CA PRO A 722 8.83 37.82 1.12
C PRO A 722 7.45 37.89 0.46
N ALA A 723 7.14 38.94 -0.26
CA ALA A 723 5.83 39.14 -0.90
C ALA A 723 5.44 38.00 -1.87
N GLU A 724 6.41 37.44 -2.57
CA GLU A 724 6.23 36.30 -3.49
C GLU A 724 5.85 34.97 -2.78
N ALA A 725 6.14 34.83 -1.50
CA ALA A 725 5.81 33.65 -0.70
C ALA A 725 4.42 33.77 0.00
N LEU A 726 3.83 34.96 0.04
CA LEU A 726 2.55 35.19 0.71
C LEU A 726 1.39 34.34 0.16
N PRO A 727 1.25 34.07 -1.16
CA PRO A 727 0.20 33.19 -1.66
C PRO A 727 0.28 31.77 -1.10
N GLN A 728 1.49 31.27 -0.89
CA GLN A 728 1.71 29.94 -0.32
C GLN A 728 1.35 29.92 1.18
N VAL A 729 1.76 30.94 1.92
CA VAL A 729 1.38 31.09 3.33
C VAL A 729 -0.13 31.22 3.50
N LEU A 730 -0.81 31.96 2.60
CA LEU A 730 -2.25 32.10 2.62
C LEU A 730 -2.94 30.74 2.46
N ALA A 731 -2.51 29.95 1.47
CA ALA A 731 -3.05 28.62 1.22
C ALA A 731 -2.87 27.68 2.43
N GLN A 732 -1.74 27.77 3.11
CA GLN A 732 -1.46 26.99 4.32
C GLN A 732 -2.39 27.39 5.49
N LEU A 733 -2.56 28.68 5.74
CA LEU A 733 -3.44 29.16 6.79
C LEU A 733 -4.91 28.81 6.51
N GLU A 734 -5.35 28.88 5.26
CA GLU A 734 -6.71 28.50 4.85
C GLU A 734 -6.94 27.00 5.03
N ALA A 735 -5.97 26.15 4.69
CA ALA A 735 -6.01 24.71 4.95
C ALA A 735 -6.03 24.40 6.45
N GLY A 736 -5.16 25.08 7.23
CA GLY A 736 -5.13 24.96 8.68
C GLY A 736 -6.44 25.35 9.36
N ALA A 737 -7.09 26.43 8.90
CA ALA A 737 -8.38 26.89 9.44
C ALA A 737 -9.52 25.89 9.22
N LYS A 738 -9.52 25.15 8.12
CA LYS A 738 -10.50 24.08 7.85
C LYS A 738 -10.45 22.97 8.90
N MET A 739 -9.26 22.66 9.40
CA MET A 739 -8.98 21.52 10.25
C MET A 739 -8.83 21.87 11.74
N ALA A 740 -8.68 23.15 12.05
CA ALA A 740 -8.43 23.61 13.41
C ALA A 740 -9.65 23.37 14.32
N PRO A 741 -9.42 23.04 15.60
CA PRO A 741 -10.47 23.05 16.62
C PRO A 741 -11.21 24.40 16.64
N GLU A 742 -12.50 24.38 16.98
CA GLU A 742 -13.36 25.57 16.95
C GLU A 742 -12.79 26.75 17.74
N GLU A 743 -12.13 26.47 18.84
CA GLU A 743 -11.45 27.48 19.70
C GLU A 743 -10.22 28.14 19.05
N GLN A 744 -9.57 27.51 18.06
CA GLN A 744 -8.38 28.06 17.38
C GLN A 744 -8.74 28.78 16.08
N ARG A 745 -9.90 28.49 15.48
CA ARG A 745 -10.33 29.08 14.20
C ARG A 745 -10.35 30.61 14.19
N PRO A 746 -10.81 31.31 15.23
CA PRO A 746 -10.81 32.77 15.20
C PRO A 746 -9.43 33.39 15.02
N ALA A 747 -8.39 32.83 15.67
CA ALA A 747 -7.01 33.28 15.51
C ALA A 747 -6.49 33.07 14.07
N LEU A 748 -6.73 31.89 13.49
CA LEU A 748 -6.36 31.58 12.11
C LEU A 748 -7.13 32.48 11.11
N HIS A 749 -8.41 32.70 11.32
CA HIS A 749 -9.22 33.60 10.47
C HIS A 749 -8.68 35.04 10.49
N HIS A 750 -8.23 35.53 11.66
CA HIS A 750 -7.59 36.84 11.75
C HIS A 750 -6.26 36.88 10.96
N LEU A 751 -5.40 35.90 11.14
CA LEU A 751 -4.14 35.80 10.40
C LEU A 751 -4.33 35.76 8.89
N ILE A 752 -5.28 35.00 8.39
CA ILE A 752 -5.64 34.94 6.96
C ILE A 752 -6.07 36.32 6.45
N GLY A 753 -6.88 37.02 7.21
CA GLY A 753 -7.26 38.41 6.89
C GLY A 753 -6.02 39.30 6.72
N ARG A 754 -5.06 39.23 7.63
CA ARG A 754 -3.82 40.02 7.59
C ARG A 754 -2.92 39.68 6.41
N VAL A 755 -2.80 38.39 6.06
CA VAL A 755 -2.02 37.96 4.87
C VAL A 755 -2.69 38.49 3.59
N ARG A 756 -4.03 38.40 3.47
CA ARG A 756 -4.76 38.93 2.32
C ARG A 756 -4.61 40.45 2.18
N GLU A 757 -4.68 41.20 3.28
CA GLU A 757 -4.44 42.65 3.28
C GLU A 757 -3.02 43.00 2.80
N ARG A 758 -2.01 42.27 3.26
CA ARG A 758 -0.62 42.47 2.85
C ARG A 758 -0.40 42.14 1.37
N MET A 759 -1.06 41.05 0.83
CA MET A 759 -1.05 40.74 -0.59
C MET A 759 -1.75 41.82 -1.44
N ALA A 760 -2.78 42.46 -0.91
CA ALA A 760 -3.48 43.56 -1.56
C ALA A 760 -2.76 44.92 -1.47
N GLY A 761 -1.58 44.96 -0.85
CA GLY A 761 -0.82 46.20 -0.65
C GLY A 761 -1.41 47.20 0.36
N LYS A 762 -2.23 46.70 1.29
CA LYS A 762 -2.88 47.51 2.35
C LYS A 762 -2.22 47.33 3.70
#